data_01f74312463785a2b7fad6662311dc22
#
_entry.id   01f74312463785a2b7fad6662311dc22
#
_cell.length_a   1.000
_cell.length_b   1.000
_cell.length_c   1.000
_cell.angle_alpha   90.00
_cell.angle_beta   90.00
_cell.angle_gamma   90.00
#
_symmetry.space_group_name_H-M   'P 1'
#
loop_
_entity.id
_entity.type
_entity.pdbx_description
1 polymer ?
#
loop_
_entity_poly.entity_id
_entity_poly.type
_entity_poly.pdbx_seq_one_letter_code
_entity_poly.pdbx_strand_id
1 'polypeptide(L)'
;MIAKKPFIQKLSDRIVVNVENSIVSAGNSAMDVLERSPGVNIDQNDVISLKGKAGVIIMIDGKPSPMTGVDLANYLRGLPSATIERIEIITNPSAKYDAAGNSGIIDIRMKKDQRIGVNGTFTAGYGQGIYPKANTGTTFNYRTKKINVFGNYNYAYRVGLNHLLLDRNFYESGVYNGGDLKDNYSTSPFSSNATRLGMDFFPNKKTIIGFVLNGNFNHYTRNNNNSSIVINPQKQAINTFNSRATNNDHGNNVLGNFNFKHTFDSTGKELTADVDYGVYNSSSLTVNSTRYYKLDGSSLQPDYTLNGDQDGELTFKTAKVDYVNPLKKGAKWEAGFKTSFVSSDNDAKFFDVSSGTPQNDVNKTNHFLYHENNNAAYLNASKEFKKFSLQVGLRGEQTNIKTEQRIGNVNFDSTYFQLFPSAFFNYKIKEDQTLGLSVSRRIDRPGYSQLNPFLFLIDVTTYATGRPGLLPQLTWSYELSYTLKNLNFTASYSHTINNQNIAIAKFRDAFPNIPSAENVTVQIPINLASSDYVGIGIAAPVRINNWWNMINNGNLYYEKFNGSLGGTNLQKGRPVADIRTNNSFTFKKGWSAELNANLNTGAQYGFMVLDPQWGIAVGVQKAILKNKGTLRFNVSDIFWTNLPKAVITYNNYIEKWHAYRETRVANLTFNYRFGSNKIPAARRRTTASEEERQRAN
;
A
#
# COMPACT_ATOMS: atom_id res chain seq x y z
N MET A 1 -20.54 2.64 36.94
CA MET A 1 -20.80 2.82 35.49
C MET A 1 -19.45 2.94 34.81
N ILE A 2 -19.08 1.99 33.95
CA ILE A 2 -17.85 2.12 33.09
C ILE A 2 -18.26 3.08 31.98
N ALA A 3 -17.65 4.28 31.94
CA ALA A 3 -17.90 5.24 30.89
C ALA A 3 -17.52 4.63 29.54
N LYS A 4 -18.46 4.52 28.60
CA LYS A 4 -18.18 4.07 27.23
C LYS A 4 -17.20 5.05 26.57
N LYS A 5 -16.03 4.56 26.12
CA LYS A 5 -15.10 5.38 25.33
C LYS A 5 -15.81 5.86 24.06
N PRO A 6 -15.59 7.12 23.64
CA PRO A 6 -16.16 7.62 22.38
C PRO A 6 -15.66 6.79 21.19
N PHE A 7 -16.44 6.70 20.11
CA PHE A 7 -16.06 5.95 18.92
C PHE A 7 -14.73 6.44 18.31
N ILE A 8 -14.53 7.76 18.25
CA ILE A 8 -13.28 8.39 17.85
C ILE A 8 -12.71 9.14 19.05
N GLN A 9 -11.44 8.91 19.33
CA GLN A 9 -10.68 9.60 20.38
C GLN A 9 -9.37 10.11 19.80
N LYS A 10 -9.05 11.39 19.99
CA LYS A 10 -7.73 11.97 19.66
C LYS A 10 -6.80 11.78 20.86
N LEU A 11 -5.66 11.13 20.63
CA LEU A 11 -4.52 11.09 21.54
C LEU A 11 -3.45 12.08 21.06
N SER A 12 -2.36 12.20 21.82
CA SER A 12 -1.27 13.16 21.52
C SER A 12 -0.69 12.99 20.11
N ASP A 13 -0.53 11.77 19.65
CA ASP A 13 0.17 11.44 18.41
C ASP A 13 -0.72 10.66 17.41
N ARG A 14 -1.98 10.36 17.77
CA ARG A 14 -2.85 9.50 16.93
C ARG A 14 -4.33 9.76 17.12
N ILE A 15 -5.10 9.35 16.12
CA ILE A 15 -6.56 9.20 16.22
C ILE A 15 -6.84 7.73 16.54
N VAL A 16 -7.70 7.49 17.53
CA VAL A 16 -8.13 6.14 17.92
C VAL A 16 -9.58 5.94 17.54
N VAL A 17 -9.85 4.94 16.71
CA VAL A 17 -11.20 4.47 16.39
C VAL A 17 -11.50 3.26 17.29
N ASN A 18 -12.37 3.44 18.27
CA ASN A 18 -12.73 2.41 19.25
C ASN A 18 -13.75 1.42 18.67
N VAL A 19 -13.28 0.39 17.99
CA VAL A 19 -14.10 -0.59 17.26
C VAL A 19 -14.95 -1.45 18.20
N GLU A 20 -14.41 -1.79 19.37
CA GLU A 20 -15.09 -2.65 20.36
C GLU A 20 -16.43 -2.10 20.82
N ASN A 21 -16.55 -0.78 20.94
CA ASN A 21 -17.75 -0.10 21.42
C ASN A 21 -18.68 0.38 20.30
N SER A 22 -18.32 0.11 19.06
CA SER A 22 -19.08 0.53 17.88
C SER A 22 -20.16 -0.49 17.54
N ILE A 23 -21.41 -0.04 17.52
CA ILE A 23 -22.55 -0.84 17.05
C ILE A 23 -22.41 -1.08 15.53
N VAL A 24 -21.84 -0.14 14.83
CA VAL A 24 -21.62 -0.14 13.38
C VAL A 24 -20.55 -1.15 12.94
N SER A 25 -19.62 -1.45 13.83
CA SER A 25 -18.54 -2.41 13.55
C SER A 25 -18.96 -3.86 13.74
N ALA A 26 -20.07 -4.12 14.42
CA ALA A 26 -20.49 -5.48 14.71
C ALA A 26 -20.80 -6.28 13.44
N GLY A 27 -20.03 -7.34 13.18
CA GLY A 27 -20.20 -8.20 12.01
C GLY A 27 -19.43 -7.77 10.75
N ASN A 28 -18.68 -6.68 10.80
CA ASN A 28 -17.85 -6.17 9.72
C ASN A 28 -16.42 -6.75 9.74
N SER A 29 -15.66 -6.60 8.67
CA SER A 29 -14.23 -6.92 8.63
C SER A 29 -13.37 -5.73 9.07
N ALA A 30 -12.07 -5.98 9.27
CA ALA A 30 -11.11 -4.90 9.52
C ALA A 30 -11.07 -3.90 8.35
N MET A 31 -11.15 -4.38 7.12
CA MET A 31 -11.16 -3.54 5.92
C MET A 31 -12.36 -2.59 5.92
N ASP A 32 -13.55 -3.10 6.23
CA ASP A 32 -14.76 -2.27 6.30
C ASP A 32 -14.68 -1.20 7.41
N VAL A 33 -13.98 -1.49 8.50
CA VAL A 33 -13.75 -0.51 9.57
C VAL A 33 -12.73 0.54 9.13
N LEU A 34 -11.69 0.13 8.41
CA LEU A 34 -10.70 1.06 7.84
C LEU A 34 -11.32 2.03 6.85
N GLU A 35 -12.16 1.54 5.93
CA GLU A 35 -12.88 2.38 4.97
C GLU A 35 -13.71 3.50 5.64
N ARG A 36 -14.14 3.26 6.88
CA ARG A 36 -14.91 4.20 7.70
C ARG A 36 -14.05 5.02 8.65
N SER A 37 -12.76 4.72 8.72
CA SER A 37 -11.85 5.41 9.62
C SER A 37 -11.48 6.79 9.07
N PRO A 38 -11.33 7.80 9.95
CA PRO A 38 -11.05 9.17 9.54
C PRO A 38 -9.80 9.30 8.68
N GLY A 39 -9.94 9.90 7.50
CA GLY A 39 -8.84 10.18 6.58
C GLY A 39 -8.27 8.96 5.84
N VAL A 40 -8.79 7.75 6.08
CA VAL A 40 -8.38 6.55 5.39
C VAL A 40 -9.12 6.44 4.06
N ASN A 41 -8.39 6.25 2.98
CA ASN A 41 -8.90 6.00 1.65
C ASN A 41 -8.43 4.64 1.18
N ILE A 42 -9.33 3.88 0.57
CA ILE A 42 -9.01 2.60 -0.08
C ILE A 42 -9.42 2.73 -1.53
N ASP A 43 -8.45 2.61 -2.42
CA ASP A 43 -8.72 2.68 -3.84
C ASP A 43 -9.23 1.33 -4.39
N GLN A 44 -9.59 1.34 -5.65
CA GLN A 44 -10.10 0.15 -6.35
C GLN A 44 -9.07 -0.98 -6.54
N ASN A 45 -7.79 -0.70 -6.31
CA ASN A 45 -6.71 -1.69 -6.30
C ASN A 45 -6.43 -2.18 -4.88
N ASP A 46 -7.32 -1.84 -3.93
CA ASP A 46 -7.16 -2.15 -2.51
C ASP A 46 -5.96 -1.43 -1.84
N VAL A 47 -5.42 -0.39 -2.47
CA VAL A 47 -4.35 0.42 -1.90
C VAL A 47 -4.93 1.35 -0.84
N ILE A 48 -4.42 1.19 0.37
CA ILE A 48 -4.82 2.01 1.50
C ILE A 48 -3.98 3.28 1.50
N SER A 49 -4.63 4.43 1.50
CA SER A 49 -4.01 5.75 1.59
C SER A 49 -4.54 6.52 2.80
N LEU A 50 -3.78 7.51 3.26
CA LEU A 50 -4.17 8.35 4.39
C LEU A 50 -4.14 9.83 3.98
N LYS A 51 -5.29 10.51 4.10
CA LYS A 51 -5.47 11.91 3.67
C LYS A 51 -5.05 12.18 2.22
N GLY A 52 -5.34 11.24 1.34
CA GLY A 52 -4.99 11.33 -0.08
C GLY A 52 -3.55 10.93 -0.44
N LYS A 53 -2.70 10.65 0.55
CA LYS A 53 -1.30 10.26 0.33
C LYS A 53 -1.14 8.74 0.37
N ALA A 54 -0.52 8.14 -0.62
CA ALA A 54 -0.11 6.74 -0.63
C ALA A 54 1.10 6.48 0.30
N GLY A 55 1.50 5.22 0.50
CA GLY A 55 2.62 4.87 1.37
C GLY A 55 2.25 4.81 2.86
N VAL A 56 1.03 4.36 3.18
CA VAL A 56 0.57 4.11 4.55
C VAL A 56 1.09 2.76 5.04
N ILE A 57 1.64 2.75 6.23
CA ILE A 57 2.06 1.51 6.90
C ILE A 57 0.87 0.93 7.66
N ILE A 58 0.43 -0.28 7.30
CA ILE A 58 -0.59 -1.02 8.04
C ILE A 58 0.07 -1.90 9.09
N MET A 59 -0.32 -1.70 10.34
CA MET A 59 0.13 -2.52 11.48
C MET A 59 -1.02 -3.31 12.06
N ILE A 60 -0.72 -4.49 12.58
CA ILE A 60 -1.64 -5.31 13.38
C ILE A 60 -0.99 -5.57 14.72
N ASP A 61 -1.60 -5.05 15.78
CA ASP A 61 -1.05 -5.09 17.14
C ASP A 61 0.34 -4.43 17.29
N GLY A 62 0.58 -3.33 16.58
CA GLY A 62 1.87 -2.66 16.55
C GLY A 62 2.92 -3.37 15.72
N LYS A 63 2.50 -4.31 14.89
CA LYS A 63 3.29 -5.01 13.92
C LYS A 63 2.80 -4.70 12.54
N PRO A 64 3.70 -4.34 11.66
CA PRO A 64 3.39 -4.20 10.28
C PRO A 64 2.79 -5.47 9.68
N SER A 65 1.80 -5.30 8.84
CA SER A 65 1.25 -6.43 8.09
C SER A 65 2.33 -6.99 7.16
N PRO A 66 2.51 -8.32 7.13
CA PRO A 66 3.41 -8.94 6.17
C PRO A 66 2.85 -8.95 4.74
N MET A 67 1.63 -8.51 4.58
CA MET A 67 0.89 -8.51 3.32
C MET A 67 0.75 -7.08 2.85
N THR A 68 0.81 -6.88 1.54
CA THR A 68 0.57 -5.58 0.88
C THR A 68 -0.44 -5.76 -0.24
N GLY A 69 -0.89 -4.66 -0.81
CA GLY A 69 -1.83 -4.69 -1.92
C GLY A 69 -3.04 -5.56 -1.63
N VAL A 70 -3.37 -6.42 -2.58
CA VAL A 70 -4.57 -7.26 -2.52
C VAL A 70 -4.53 -8.32 -1.44
N ASP A 71 -3.36 -8.86 -1.12
CA ASP A 71 -3.22 -9.87 -0.07
C ASP A 71 -3.51 -9.26 1.31
N LEU A 72 -3.04 -8.04 1.54
CA LEU A 72 -3.38 -7.28 2.73
C LEU A 72 -4.89 -6.99 2.80
N ALA A 73 -5.47 -6.57 1.68
CA ALA A 73 -6.91 -6.32 1.61
C ALA A 73 -7.73 -7.58 1.90
N ASN A 74 -7.37 -8.72 1.31
CA ASN A 74 -8.02 -10.01 1.56
C ASN A 74 -7.85 -10.45 3.02
N TYR A 75 -6.67 -10.29 3.59
CA TYR A 75 -6.42 -10.55 5.00
C TYR A 75 -7.30 -9.66 5.90
N LEU A 76 -7.35 -8.35 5.63
CA LEU A 76 -8.17 -7.40 6.38
C LEU A 76 -9.67 -7.65 6.22
N ARG A 77 -10.12 -8.11 5.05
CA ARG A 77 -11.50 -8.57 4.84
C ARG A 77 -11.80 -9.87 5.57
N GLY A 78 -10.82 -10.76 5.70
CA GLY A 78 -10.93 -11.97 6.52
C GLY A 78 -10.86 -11.73 8.02
N LEU A 79 -10.38 -10.57 8.48
CA LEU A 79 -10.22 -10.23 9.89
C LEU A 79 -11.51 -9.64 10.46
N PRO A 80 -12.25 -10.36 11.35
CA PRO A 80 -13.53 -9.86 11.88
C PRO A 80 -13.32 -8.64 12.79
N SER A 81 -14.09 -7.58 12.58
CA SER A 81 -14.09 -6.39 13.44
C SER A 81 -14.36 -6.69 14.91
N ALA A 82 -15.12 -7.77 15.20
CA ALA A 82 -15.38 -8.23 16.55
C ALA A 82 -14.12 -8.63 17.33
N THR A 83 -13.02 -8.94 16.62
CA THR A 83 -11.70 -9.23 17.20
C THR A 83 -10.84 -7.99 17.40
N ILE A 84 -11.25 -6.85 16.87
CA ILE A 84 -10.54 -5.59 16.96
C ILE A 84 -10.99 -4.83 18.21
N GLU A 85 -10.03 -4.35 19.00
CA GLU A 85 -10.28 -3.43 20.12
C GLU A 85 -10.46 -2.01 19.57
N ARG A 86 -9.48 -1.56 18.78
CA ARG A 86 -9.42 -0.22 18.21
C ARG A 86 -8.48 -0.17 17.00
N ILE A 87 -8.62 0.87 16.21
CA ILE A 87 -7.67 1.23 15.14
C ILE A 87 -7.01 2.54 15.53
N GLU A 88 -5.68 2.59 15.47
CA GLU A 88 -4.88 3.78 15.77
C GLU A 88 -4.34 4.35 14.45
N ILE A 89 -4.74 5.56 14.09
CA ILE A 89 -4.31 6.26 12.89
C ILE A 89 -3.29 7.31 13.31
N ILE A 90 -2.05 7.16 12.84
CA ILE A 90 -0.89 7.97 13.22
C ILE A 90 -0.41 8.71 11.98
N THR A 91 -0.86 9.94 11.77
CA THR A 91 -0.49 10.74 10.60
C THR A 91 0.94 11.22 10.63
N ASN A 92 1.45 11.52 11.83
CA ASN A 92 2.84 11.89 12.07
C ASN A 92 3.44 10.94 13.11
N PRO A 93 4.02 9.78 12.70
CA PRO A 93 4.59 8.84 13.65
C PRO A 93 5.80 9.40 14.39
N SER A 94 5.93 9.06 15.69
CA SER A 94 7.07 9.45 16.51
C SER A 94 8.37 8.73 16.13
N ALA A 95 9.51 9.20 16.63
CA ALA A 95 10.85 8.63 16.38
C ALA A 95 11.00 7.13 16.74
N LYS A 96 10.09 6.57 17.54
CA LYS A 96 10.03 5.14 17.87
C LYS A 96 9.74 4.24 16.65
N TYR A 97 9.00 4.77 15.69
CA TYR A 97 8.67 4.07 14.45
C TYR A 97 9.79 4.28 13.44
N ASP A 98 9.91 3.37 12.47
CA ASP A 98 10.82 3.56 11.34
C ASP A 98 10.55 4.90 10.66
N ALA A 99 11.61 5.55 10.18
CA ALA A 99 11.47 6.84 9.52
C ALA A 99 10.75 6.75 8.17
N ALA A 100 10.62 5.53 7.63
CA ALA A 100 9.87 5.24 6.40
C ALA A 100 8.36 5.51 6.54
N GLY A 101 7.70 5.74 5.40
CA GLY A 101 6.25 5.96 5.28
C GLY A 101 5.83 7.42 5.45
N ASN A 102 5.77 8.14 4.34
CA ASN A 102 5.45 9.57 4.30
C ASN A 102 4.02 9.93 4.71
N SER A 103 3.08 8.97 4.62
CA SER A 103 1.65 9.20 4.85
C SER A 103 1.19 8.85 6.24
N GLY A 104 1.99 8.07 6.99
CA GLY A 104 1.68 7.68 8.37
C GLY A 104 1.45 6.19 8.56
N ILE A 105 0.92 5.84 9.71
CA ILE A 105 0.72 4.46 10.16
C ILE A 105 -0.76 4.25 10.54
N ILE A 106 -1.34 3.13 10.14
CA ILE A 106 -2.62 2.64 10.64
C ILE A 106 -2.38 1.35 11.42
N ASP A 107 -2.58 1.37 12.72
CA ASP A 107 -2.35 0.23 13.60
C ASP A 107 -3.67 -0.38 14.10
N ILE A 108 -3.99 -1.56 13.64
CA ILE A 108 -5.17 -2.33 14.05
C ILE A 108 -4.85 -3.07 15.34
N ARG A 109 -5.42 -2.63 16.45
CA ARG A 109 -5.24 -3.21 17.78
C ARG A 109 -6.31 -4.27 18.03
N MET A 110 -5.85 -5.49 18.23
CA MET A 110 -6.74 -6.62 18.52
C MET A 110 -7.16 -6.63 20.00
N LYS A 111 -8.34 -7.15 20.28
CA LYS A 111 -8.82 -7.32 21.66
C LYS A 111 -7.86 -8.17 22.47
N LYS A 112 -7.59 -7.75 23.69
CA LYS A 112 -6.80 -8.50 24.67
C LYS A 112 -7.73 -9.10 25.72
N ASP A 113 -8.08 -10.34 25.55
CA ASP A 113 -8.74 -11.10 26.62
C ASP A 113 -7.78 -12.21 27.08
N GLN A 114 -7.72 -12.53 28.37
CA GLN A 114 -6.79 -13.51 28.95
C GLN A 114 -7.45 -14.87 29.23
N ARG A 115 -8.60 -15.15 28.66
CA ARG A 115 -9.34 -16.39 28.91
C ARG A 115 -8.75 -17.59 28.17
N ILE A 116 -8.88 -18.77 28.76
CA ILE A 116 -8.29 -20.04 28.29
C ILE A 116 -9.28 -20.77 27.38
N GLY A 117 -8.81 -21.46 26.31
CA GLY A 117 -9.64 -22.31 25.44
C GLY A 117 -9.36 -22.18 23.94
N VAL A 118 -10.31 -22.65 23.13
CA VAL A 118 -10.24 -22.67 21.65
C VAL A 118 -11.30 -21.76 21.05
N ASN A 119 -10.91 -20.98 20.04
CA ASN A 119 -11.82 -20.24 19.18
C ASN A 119 -11.31 -20.15 17.75
N GLY A 120 -12.18 -19.80 16.82
CA GLY A 120 -11.82 -19.56 15.44
C GLY A 120 -12.97 -19.01 14.62
N THR A 121 -12.65 -18.71 13.39
CA THR A 121 -13.61 -18.24 12.37
C THR A 121 -13.42 -19.01 11.08
N PHE A 122 -14.51 -19.22 10.36
CA PHE A 122 -14.50 -19.68 8.98
C PHE A 122 -15.21 -18.65 8.12
N THR A 123 -14.62 -18.32 6.98
CA THR A 123 -15.17 -17.36 6.02
C THR A 123 -15.17 -18.01 4.63
N ALA A 124 -16.24 -17.85 3.88
CA ALA A 124 -16.33 -18.19 2.47
C ALA A 124 -17.05 -17.08 1.73
N GLY A 125 -16.51 -16.66 0.59
CA GLY A 125 -17.04 -15.59 -0.22
C GLY A 125 -16.99 -15.91 -1.71
N TYR A 126 -17.99 -15.45 -2.44
CA TYR A 126 -18.04 -15.45 -3.89
C TYR A 126 -18.41 -14.08 -4.40
N GLY A 127 -17.68 -13.60 -5.39
CA GLY A 127 -17.92 -12.33 -6.07
C GLY A 127 -18.05 -12.53 -7.56
N GLN A 128 -18.97 -11.78 -8.19
CA GLN A 128 -19.17 -11.76 -9.61
C GLN A 128 -19.19 -10.33 -10.11
N GLY A 129 -18.23 -10.01 -10.94
CA GLY A 129 -18.25 -8.87 -11.84
C GLY A 129 -18.38 -9.37 -13.27
N ILE A 130 -17.46 -8.94 -14.17
CA ILE A 130 -17.28 -9.58 -15.48
C ILE A 130 -16.69 -10.98 -15.27
N TYR A 131 -15.71 -11.08 -14.36
CA TYR A 131 -15.03 -12.33 -14.02
C TYR A 131 -15.30 -12.78 -12.58
N PRO A 132 -15.22 -14.10 -12.29
CA PRO A 132 -15.49 -14.63 -10.96
C PRO A 132 -14.36 -14.32 -9.97
N LYS A 133 -14.75 -14.25 -8.70
CA LYS A 133 -13.86 -14.11 -7.55
C LYS A 133 -14.33 -15.04 -6.45
N ALA A 134 -13.39 -15.72 -5.77
CA ALA A 134 -13.71 -16.59 -4.65
C ALA A 134 -12.65 -16.43 -3.56
N ASN A 135 -13.08 -16.52 -2.32
CA ASN A 135 -12.18 -16.55 -1.18
C ASN A 135 -12.71 -17.49 -0.11
N THR A 136 -11.78 -18.15 0.58
CA THR A 136 -12.08 -18.91 1.79
C THR A 136 -10.96 -18.72 2.80
N GLY A 137 -11.31 -18.73 4.08
CA GLY A 137 -10.32 -18.55 5.13
C GLY A 137 -10.75 -19.16 6.44
N THR A 138 -9.78 -19.55 7.25
CA THR A 138 -9.99 -20.00 8.61
C THR A 138 -8.98 -19.37 9.54
N THR A 139 -9.43 -19.06 10.75
CA THR A 139 -8.54 -18.67 11.84
C THR A 139 -8.75 -19.61 13.01
N PHE A 140 -7.69 -19.86 13.76
CA PHE A 140 -7.77 -20.57 15.02
C PHE A 140 -6.88 -19.93 16.07
N ASN A 141 -7.26 -20.07 17.33
CA ASN A 141 -6.47 -19.69 18.49
C ASN A 141 -6.72 -20.67 19.62
N TYR A 142 -5.66 -21.24 20.16
CA TYR A 142 -5.68 -22.10 21.35
C TYR A 142 -4.79 -21.49 22.42
N ARG A 143 -5.36 -21.19 23.57
CA ARG A 143 -4.63 -20.55 24.68
C ARG A 143 -4.78 -21.31 25.99
N THR A 144 -3.66 -21.47 26.66
CA THR A 144 -3.55 -21.92 28.04
C THR A 144 -2.90 -20.83 28.92
N LYS A 145 -2.64 -21.13 30.19
CA LYS A 145 -1.88 -20.21 31.07
C LYS A 145 -0.43 -20.04 30.63
N LYS A 146 0.18 -21.04 29.99
CA LYS A 146 1.60 -21.07 29.62
C LYS A 146 1.88 -20.88 28.16
N ILE A 147 0.95 -21.23 27.27
CA ILE A 147 1.12 -21.14 25.83
C ILE A 147 -0.10 -20.55 25.13
N ASN A 148 0.14 -19.90 24.01
CA ASN A 148 -0.88 -19.47 23.07
C ASN A 148 -0.43 -19.87 21.65
N VAL A 149 -1.16 -20.77 21.03
CA VAL A 149 -0.93 -21.18 19.63
C VAL A 149 -2.04 -20.56 18.79
N PHE A 150 -1.68 -19.94 17.69
CA PHE A 150 -2.65 -19.29 16.81
C PHE A 150 -2.22 -19.41 15.36
N GLY A 151 -3.18 -19.32 14.47
CA GLY A 151 -2.92 -19.33 13.06
C GLY A 151 -4.10 -18.90 12.22
N ASN A 152 -3.82 -18.67 10.96
CA ASN A 152 -4.81 -18.51 9.92
C ASN A 152 -4.29 -19.11 8.61
N TYR A 153 -5.24 -19.52 7.79
CA TYR A 153 -5.04 -19.87 6.40
C TYR A 153 -6.11 -19.18 5.56
N ASN A 154 -5.71 -18.58 4.44
CA ASN A 154 -6.60 -17.94 3.50
C ASN A 154 -6.24 -18.37 2.08
N TYR A 155 -7.25 -18.71 1.30
CA TYR A 155 -7.16 -18.91 -0.13
C TYR A 155 -7.98 -17.83 -0.83
N ALA A 156 -7.43 -17.25 -1.87
CA ALA A 156 -8.13 -16.31 -2.75
C ALA A 156 -7.90 -16.68 -4.21
N TYR A 157 -8.96 -16.64 -5.00
CA TYR A 157 -8.93 -16.73 -6.46
C TYR A 157 -9.70 -15.55 -7.04
N ARG A 158 -9.15 -14.91 -8.06
CA ARG A 158 -9.85 -13.87 -8.81
C ARG A 158 -9.28 -13.74 -10.21
N VAL A 159 -10.07 -13.24 -11.13
CA VAL A 159 -9.59 -12.74 -12.42
C VAL A 159 -9.75 -11.23 -12.42
N GLY A 160 -8.66 -10.52 -12.63
CA GLY A 160 -8.68 -9.06 -12.84
C GLY A 160 -8.94 -8.72 -14.30
N LEU A 161 -9.52 -7.55 -14.54
CA LEU A 161 -9.69 -6.94 -15.88
C LEU A 161 -9.08 -5.56 -15.87
N ASN A 162 -8.29 -5.25 -16.90
CA ASN A 162 -7.87 -3.89 -17.22
C ASN A 162 -7.94 -3.70 -18.74
N HIS A 163 -8.87 -2.88 -19.21
CA HIS A 163 -8.99 -2.47 -20.60
C HIS A 163 -8.54 -1.03 -20.70
N LEU A 164 -7.36 -0.80 -21.25
CA LEU A 164 -6.66 0.48 -21.28
C LEU A 164 -6.63 1.02 -22.71
N LEU A 165 -7.26 2.18 -22.91
CA LEU A 165 -7.19 2.94 -24.15
C LEU A 165 -6.17 4.07 -23.98
N LEU A 166 -5.24 4.21 -24.94
CA LEU A 166 -4.24 5.27 -24.96
C LEU A 166 -4.27 6.00 -26.30
N ASP A 167 -4.11 7.33 -26.25
CA ASP A 167 -3.89 8.23 -27.39
C ASP A 167 -2.57 8.97 -27.14
N ARG A 168 -1.52 8.62 -27.89
CA ARG A 168 -0.18 9.16 -27.73
C ARG A 168 0.22 10.02 -28.92
N ASN A 169 0.68 11.22 -28.64
CA ASN A 169 1.06 12.21 -29.62
C ASN A 169 2.48 12.71 -29.35
N PHE A 170 3.34 12.61 -30.34
CA PHE A 170 4.73 13.03 -30.26
C PHE A 170 4.93 14.38 -30.98
N TYR A 171 5.81 15.18 -30.44
CA TYR A 171 6.13 16.50 -30.98
C TYR A 171 7.65 16.67 -31.07
N GLU A 172 8.09 17.43 -32.08
CA GLU A 172 9.48 17.87 -32.27
C GLU A 172 9.47 19.36 -32.53
N SER A 173 10.18 20.14 -31.68
CA SER A 173 10.14 21.60 -31.73
C SER A 173 8.75 22.21 -31.80
N GLY A 174 7.78 21.58 -31.12
CA GLY A 174 6.37 22.03 -31.09
C GLY A 174 5.52 21.60 -32.30
N VAL A 175 6.12 20.91 -33.28
CA VAL A 175 5.42 20.37 -34.46
C VAL A 175 5.04 18.90 -34.19
N TYR A 176 3.81 18.52 -34.54
CA TYR A 176 3.37 17.15 -34.42
C TYR A 176 4.18 16.20 -35.30
N ASN A 177 4.74 15.14 -34.70
CA ASN A 177 5.65 14.18 -35.34
C ASN A 177 5.13 12.74 -35.31
N GLY A 178 3.82 12.58 -35.37
CA GLY A 178 3.19 11.26 -35.38
C GLY A 178 2.68 10.84 -33.99
N GLY A 179 2.08 9.66 -33.95
CA GLY A 179 1.49 9.12 -32.73
C GLY A 179 1.06 7.67 -32.85
N ASP A 180 0.38 7.19 -31.84
CA ASP A 180 -0.33 5.93 -31.90
C ASP A 180 -1.60 5.92 -31.05
N LEU A 181 -2.57 5.12 -31.45
CA LEU A 181 -3.77 4.77 -30.70
C LEU A 181 -3.64 3.31 -30.26
N LYS A 182 -3.78 3.05 -28.98
CA LYS A 182 -3.68 1.69 -28.43
C LYS A 182 -4.96 1.28 -27.74
N ASP A 183 -5.37 0.04 -27.99
CA ASP A 183 -6.42 -0.69 -27.31
C ASP A 183 -5.78 -1.91 -26.65
N ASN A 184 -5.59 -1.87 -25.32
CA ASN A 184 -4.93 -2.91 -24.56
C ASN A 184 -5.92 -3.58 -23.61
N TYR A 185 -6.34 -4.80 -23.93
CA TYR A 185 -7.22 -5.63 -23.11
C TYR A 185 -6.41 -6.67 -22.35
N SER A 186 -6.42 -6.58 -21.02
CA SER A 186 -5.65 -7.43 -20.13
C SER A 186 -6.56 -8.18 -19.15
N THR A 187 -6.36 -9.49 -19.05
CA THR A 187 -6.95 -10.32 -17.98
C THR A 187 -5.86 -10.91 -17.09
N SER A 188 -6.16 -11.01 -15.81
CA SER A 188 -5.18 -11.43 -14.81
C SER A 188 -5.77 -12.45 -13.83
N PRO A 189 -5.81 -13.75 -14.21
CA PRO A 189 -6.04 -14.84 -13.26
C PRO A 189 -4.99 -14.80 -12.14
N PHE A 190 -5.45 -14.83 -10.90
CA PHE A 190 -4.63 -14.78 -9.70
C PHE A 190 -5.14 -15.78 -8.67
N SER A 191 -4.25 -16.56 -8.08
CA SER A 191 -4.54 -17.37 -6.90
C SER A 191 -3.47 -17.13 -5.82
N SER A 192 -3.88 -17.16 -4.57
CA SER A 192 -3.01 -16.94 -3.42
C SER A 192 -3.36 -17.87 -2.28
N ASN A 193 -2.31 -18.46 -1.67
CA ASN A 193 -2.38 -19.22 -0.43
C ASN A 193 -1.57 -18.49 0.62
N ALA A 194 -2.24 -17.85 1.58
CA ALA A 194 -1.60 -17.13 2.67
C ALA A 194 -1.79 -17.85 3.99
N THR A 195 -0.71 -18.12 4.72
CA THR A 195 -0.72 -18.80 6.01
C THR A 195 0.07 -18.02 7.05
N ARG A 196 -0.38 -18.08 8.28
CA ARG A 196 0.35 -17.57 9.44
C ARG A 196 0.18 -18.55 10.59
N LEU A 197 1.28 -18.97 11.18
CA LEU A 197 1.32 -19.80 12.37
C LEU A 197 2.16 -19.11 13.43
N GLY A 198 1.75 -19.15 14.68
CA GLY A 198 2.51 -18.53 15.75
C GLY A 198 2.27 -19.20 17.09
N MET A 199 3.27 -19.07 17.95
CA MET A 199 3.24 -19.56 19.33
C MET A 199 3.82 -18.49 20.26
N ASP A 200 3.12 -18.21 21.38
CA ASP A 200 3.67 -17.47 22.51
C ASP A 200 3.82 -18.41 23.70
N PHE A 201 4.98 -18.38 24.31
CA PHE A 201 5.31 -19.03 25.57
C PHE A 201 5.37 -17.99 26.68
N PHE A 202 4.70 -18.25 27.79
CA PHE A 202 4.63 -17.40 28.99
C PHE A 202 5.34 -18.11 30.16
N PRO A 203 6.69 -18.00 30.28
CA PRO A 203 7.44 -18.61 31.39
C PRO A 203 6.92 -18.12 32.74
N ASN A 204 6.56 -16.84 32.80
CA ASN A 204 5.95 -16.15 33.95
C ASN A 204 5.07 -14.99 33.46
N LYS A 205 4.46 -14.25 34.41
CA LYS A 205 3.55 -13.13 34.11
C LYS A 205 4.26 -11.91 33.46
N LYS A 206 5.58 -11.83 33.57
CA LYS A 206 6.40 -10.70 33.10
C LYS A 206 7.10 -10.97 31.78
N THR A 207 7.31 -12.23 31.40
CA THR A 207 8.12 -12.62 30.26
C THR A 207 7.28 -13.32 29.22
N ILE A 208 7.53 -12.99 27.96
CA ILE A 208 6.91 -13.62 26.82
C ILE A 208 7.97 -13.87 25.76
N ILE A 209 8.01 -15.11 25.27
CA ILE A 209 8.84 -15.54 24.15
C ILE A 209 7.89 -15.97 23.05
N GLY A 210 8.08 -15.49 21.85
CA GLY A 210 7.20 -15.80 20.76
C GLY A 210 7.91 -16.11 19.47
N PHE A 211 7.27 -16.97 18.67
CA PHE A 211 7.68 -17.30 17.31
C PHE A 211 6.50 -17.14 16.37
N VAL A 212 6.75 -16.63 15.16
CA VAL A 212 5.75 -16.55 14.07
C VAL A 212 6.39 -16.96 12.76
N LEU A 213 5.69 -17.79 12.01
CA LEU A 213 5.99 -18.12 10.62
C LEU A 213 4.85 -17.58 9.75
N ASN A 214 5.19 -16.87 8.69
CA ASN A 214 4.26 -16.43 7.66
C ASN A 214 4.71 -17.04 6.32
N GLY A 215 3.75 -17.53 5.54
CA GLY A 215 3.96 -17.99 4.17
C GLY A 215 2.93 -17.37 3.26
N ASN A 216 3.33 -16.97 2.05
CA ASN A 216 2.44 -16.49 1.00
C ASN A 216 2.92 -17.06 -0.34
N PHE A 217 2.06 -17.81 -1.01
CA PHE A 217 2.35 -18.52 -2.26
C PHE A 217 1.33 -18.07 -3.29
N ASN A 218 1.82 -17.34 -4.29
CA ASN A 218 1.00 -16.70 -5.31
C ASN A 218 1.30 -17.30 -6.69
N HIS A 219 0.25 -17.43 -7.46
CA HIS A 219 0.35 -17.70 -8.90
C HIS A 219 -0.48 -16.66 -9.64
N TYR A 220 0.14 -16.01 -10.63
CA TYR A 220 -0.45 -14.89 -11.36
C TYR A 220 -0.15 -15.06 -12.85
N THR A 221 -1.18 -15.17 -13.66
CA THR A 221 -1.03 -15.19 -15.13
C THR A 221 -1.55 -13.86 -15.66
N ARG A 222 -0.78 -13.16 -16.47
CA ARG A 222 -1.22 -11.94 -17.15
C ARG A 222 -1.31 -12.21 -18.65
N ASN A 223 -2.49 -12.06 -19.21
CA ASN A 223 -2.73 -12.16 -20.63
C ASN A 223 -3.05 -10.76 -21.16
N ASN A 224 -2.17 -10.21 -21.97
CA ASN A 224 -2.33 -8.92 -22.61
C ASN A 224 -2.58 -9.11 -24.10
N ASN A 225 -3.55 -8.39 -24.64
CA ASN A 225 -3.83 -8.30 -26.06
C ASN A 225 -3.88 -6.82 -26.41
N ASN A 226 -2.84 -6.31 -27.10
CA ASN A 226 -2.70 -4.92 -27.47
C ASN A 226 -2.84 -4.80 -29.00
N SER A 227 -3.80 -3.98 -29.42
CA SER A 227 -3.94 -3.53 -30.82
C SER A 227 -3.52 -2.07 -30.91
N SER A 228 -2.63 -1.76 -31.84
CA SER A 228 -2.09 -0.40 -31.99
C SER A 228 -2.19 0.06 -33.45
N ILE A 229 -2.60 1.31 -33.64
CA ILE A 229 -2.63 2.01 -34.94
C ILE A 229 -1.55 3.07 -34.92
N VAL A 230 -0.60 3.03 -35.84
CA VAL A 230 0.48 4.00 -35.96
C VAL A 230 0.06 5.13 -36.88
N ILE A 231 0.31 6.37 -36.45
CA ILE A 231 -0.13 7.60 -37.12
C ILE A 231 1.12 8.41 -37.53
N ASN A 232 1.16 8.86 -38.78
CA ASN A 232 2.26 9.67 -39.32
C ASN A 232 2.13 11.18 -38.94
N PRO A 233 3.13 12.02 -39.25
CA PRO A 233 3.07 13.47 -39.03
C PRO A 233 1.89 14.19 -39.72
N GLN A 234 1.32 13.61 -40.76
CA GLN A 234 0.14 14.14 -41.49
C GLN A 234 -1.18 13.70 -40.84
N LYS A 235 -1.12 13.04 -39.67
CA LYS A 235 -2.28 12.51 -38.94
C LYS A 235 -3.04 11.40 -39.68
N GLN A 236 -2.35 10.65 -40.53
CA GLN A 236 -2.91 9.50 -41.25
C GLN A 236 -2.40 8.21 -40.62
N ALA A 237 -3.28 7.23 -40.50
CA ALA A 237 -2.88 5.87 -40.14
C ALA A 237 -1.95 5.32 -41.26
N ILE A 238 -0.85 4.66 -40.89
CA ILE A 238 0.10 4.09 -41.84
C ILE A 238 0.25 2.59 -41.72
N ASN A 239 0.13 2.04 -40.52
CA ASN A 239 0.15 0.59 -40.27
C ASN A 239 -0.48 0.29 -38.92
N THR A 240 -0.64 -1.00 -38.65
CA THR A 240 -1.11 -1.49 -37.35
C THR A 240 -0.20 -2.61 -36.84
N PHE A 241 -0.20 -2.84 -35.54
CA PHE A 241 0.40 -4.04 -34.96
C PHE A 241 -0.45 -4.60 -33.84
N ASN A 242 -0.39 -5.93 -33.67
CA ASN A 242 -1.06 -6.63 -32.59
C ASN A 242 0.01 -7.37 -31.76
N SER A 243 0.15 -7.00 -30.50
CA SER A 243 1.02 -7.69 -29.54
C SER A 243 0.20 -8.52 -28.58
N ARG A 244 0.55 -9.81 -28.46
CA ARG A 244 0.02 -10.70 -27.45
C ARG A 244 1.12 -11.10 -26.49
N ALA A 245 0.93 -10.80 -25.20
CA ALA A 245 1.89 -11.19 -24.17
C ALA A 245 1.19 -12.05 -23.12
N THR A 246 1.84 -13.14 -22.76
CA THR A 246 1.46 -13.98 -21.62
C THR A 246 2.64 -14.00 -20.65
N ASN A 247 2.40 -13.56 -19.41
CA ASN A 247 3.33 -13.70 -18.31
C ASN A 247 2.78 -14.71 -17.33
N ASN A 248 3.62 -15.64 -16.90
CA ASN A 248 3.28 -16.65 -15.91
C ASN A 248 4.20 -16.46 -14.70
N ASP A 249 3.66 -15.83 -13.67
CA ASP A 249 4.41 -15.33 -12.52
C ASP A 249 4.13 -16.19 -11.28
N HIS A 250 5.16 -16.55 -10.55
CA HIS A 250 5.09 -17.25 -9.27
C HIS A 250 5.79 -16.41 -8.19
N GLY A 251 5.19 -16.32 -7.02
CA GLY A 251 5.76 -15.66 -5.85
C GLY A 251 5.67 -16.57 -4.62
N ASN A 252 6.81 -16.86 -4.00
CA ASN A 252 6.91 -17.71 -2.81
C ASN A 252 7.62 -16.97 -1.70
N ASN A 253 6.89 -16.50 -0.70
CA ASN A 253 7.39 -15.64 0.36
C ASN A 253 7.28 -16.35 1.70
N VAL A 254 8.38 -16.45 2.43
CA VAL A 254 8.43 -17.03 3.78
C VAL A 254 9.14 -16.08 4.72
N LEU A 255 8.55 -15.84 5.88
CA LEU A 255 9.09 -14.99 6.94
C LEU A 255 9.00 -15.67 8.29
N GLY A 256 10.13 -15.81 9.00
CA GLY A 256 10.24 -16.19 10.39
C GLY A 256 10.48 -14.95 11.28
N ASN A 257 9.78 -14.86 12.40
CA ASN A 257 10.00 -13.83 13.44
C ASN A 257 10.16 -14.50 14.79
N PHE A 258 11.24 -14.20 15.48
CA PHE A 258 11.44 -14.49 16.90
C PHE A 258 11.30 -13.20 17.69
N ASN A 259 10.57 -13.23 18.81
CA ASN A 259 10.39 -12.04 19.65
C ASN A 259 10.42 -12.37 21.13
N PHE A 260 11.00 -11.45 21.87
CA PHE A 260 11.12 -11.45 23.31
C PHE A 260 10.49 -10.18 23.90
N LYS A 261 9.80 -10.32 25.02
CA LYS A 261 9.27 -9.19 25.79
C LYS A 261 9.42 -9.48 27.28
N HIS A 262 10.00 -8.53 28.02
CA HIS A 262 10.07 -8.57 29.48
C HIS A 262 9.56 -7.27 30.10
N THR A 263 8.59 -7.38 31.00
CA THR A 263 8.07 -6.27 31.81
C THR A 263 8.68 -6.35 33.20
N PHE A 264 9.50 -5.38 33.58
CA PHE A 264 10.28 -5.43 34.83
C PHE A 264 9.41 -5.25 36.06
N ASP A 265 8.43 -4.33 35.97
CA ASP A 265 7.58 -3.95 37.10
C ASP A 265 6.17 -3.52 36.66
N SER A 266 5.36 -3.10 37.61
CA SER A 266 3.97 -2.66 37.37
C SER A 266 3.86 -1.25 36.77
N THR A 267 4.95 -0.47 36.71
CA THR A 267 4.95 0.87 36.11
C THR A 267 4.89 0.83 34.60
N GLY A 268 5.20 -0.32 33.99
CA GLY A 268 5.28 -0.50 32.53
C GLY A 268 6.67 -0.35 31.97
N LYS A 269 7.71 -0.45 32.81
CA LYS A 269 9.11 -0.56 32.39
C LYS A 269 9.30 -1.85 31.63
N GLU A 270 9.77 -1.76 30.36
CA GLU A 270 9.71 -2.86 29.42
C GLU A 270 10.92 -2.91 28.50
N LEU A 271 11.39 -4.13 28.21
CA LEU A 271 12.37 -4.43 27.16
C LEU A 271 11.69 -5.34 26.14
N THR A 272 11.82 -5.01 24.85
CA THR A 272 11.43 -5.88 23.74
C THR A 272 12.60 -6.09 22.79
N ALA A 273 12.70 -7.29 22.24
CA ALA A 273 13.65 -7.62 21.19
C ALA A 273 12.94 -8.44 20.10
N ASP A 274 13.25 -8.16 18.86
CA ASP A 274 12.70 -8.83 17.68
C ASP A 274 13.83 -9.17 16.71
N VAL A 275 13.76 -10.39 16.12
CA VAL A 275 14.65 -10.83 15.04
C VAL A 275 13.79 -11.40 13.94
N ASP A 276 14.01 -10.92 12.71
CA ASP A 276 13.30 -11.38 11.52
C ASP A 276 14.29 -11.95 10.50
N TYR A 277 13.86 -13.01 9.83
CA TYR A 277 14.49 -13.54 8.63
C TYR A 277 13.42 -13.83 7.60
N GLY A 278 13.58 -13.29 6.39
CA GLY A 278 12.63 -13.48 5.30
C GLY A 278 13.31 -13.75 3.97
N VAL A 279 12.66 -14.59 3.16
CA VAL A 279 13.04 -14.91 1.78
C VAL A 279 11.82 -14.71 0.89
N TYR A 280 12.00 -13.97 -0.20
CA TYR A 280 11.01 -13.69 -1.23
C TYR A 280 11.57 -14.16 -2.55
N ASN A 281 10.99 -15.23 -3.11
CA ASN A 281 11.35 -15.74 -4.42
C ASN A 281 10.24 -15.38 -5.41
N SER A 282 10.65 -14.89 -6.57
CA SER A 282 9.77 -14.61 -7.70
C SER A 282 10.34 -15.27 -8.96
N SER A 283 9.46 -15.79 -9.80
CA SER A 283 9.84 -16.22 -11.15
C SER A 283 8.77 -15.79 -12.14
N SER A 284 9.17 -15.43 -13.35
CA SER A 284 8.29 -15.01 -14.43
C SER A 284 8.74 -15.55 -15.77
N LEU A 285 7.86 -16.33 -16.41
CA LEU A 285 8.02 -16.76 -17.78
C LEU A 285 7.14 -15.91 -18.69
N THR A 286 7.77 -15.20 -19.63
CA THR A 286 7.10 -14.27 -20.55
C THR A 286 7.21 -14.78 -21.98
N VAL A 287 6.09 -14.76 -22.69
CA VAL A 287 6.06 -14.91 -24.16
C VAL A 287 5.35 -13.69 -24.72
N ASN A 288 6.04 -12.93 -25.56
CA ASN A 288 5.48 -11.75 -26.22
C ASN A 288 5.65 -11.91 -27.74
N SER A 289 4.54 -11.96 -28.47
CA SER A 289 4.52 -12.06 -29.92
C SER A 289 3.81 -10.88 -30.55
N THR A 290 4.45 -10.19 -31.47
CA THR A 290 3.93 -9.03 -32.18
C THR A 290 3.85 -9.30 -33.67
N ARG A 291 2.69 -9.01 -34.27
CA ARG A 291 2.41 -9.08 -35.70
C ARG A 291 2.18 -7.71 -36.26
N TYR A 292 2.70 -7.44 -37.44
CA TYR A 292 2.65 -6.15 -38.09
C TYR A 292 1.86 -6.23 -39.38
N TYR A 293 0.95 -5.27 -39.58
CA TYR A 293 0.05 -5.24 -40.72
C TYR A 293 0.07 -3.91 -41.43
N LYS A 294 -0.07 -3.95 -42.77
CA LYS A 294 -0.49 -2.79 -43.56
C LYS A 294 -1.96 -2.49 -43.30
N LEU A 295 -2.45 -1.33 -43.74
CA LEU A 295 -3.86 -0.95 -43.58
C LEU A 295 -4.83 -1.86 -44.35
N ASP A 296 -4.37 -2.53 -45.39
CA ASP A 296 -5.17 -3.52 -46.13
C ASP A 296 -5.23 -4.90 -45.45
N GLY A 297 -4.60 -5.03 -44.28
CA GLY A 297 -4.57 -6.26 -43.49
C GLY A 297 -3.48 -7.26 -43.91
N SER A 298 -2.69 -6.98 -44.95
CA SER A 298 -1.54 -7.81 -45.34
C SER A 298 -0.39 -7.63 -44.35
N SER A 299 0.47 -8.67 -44.24
CA SER A 299 1.66 -8.59 -43.39
C SER A 299 2.61 -7.49 -43.86
N LEU A 300 3.07 -6.65 -42.93
CA LEU A 300 4.03 -5.58 -43.18
C LEU A 300 5.49 -6.07 -43.10
N GLN A 301 5.77 -6.95 -42.13
CA GLN A 301 7.09 -7.51 -41.86
C GLN A 301 6.93 -8.83 -41.06
N PRO A 302 8.01 -9.62 -40.90
CA PRO A 302 7.98 -10.85 -40.09
C PRO A 302 7.53 -10.57 -38.65
N ASP A 303 6.88 -11.57 -38.06
CA ASP A 303 6.46 -11.54 -36.65
C ASP A 303 7.70 -11.42 -35.75
N TYR A 304 7.58 -10.64 -34.70
CA TYR A 304 8.59 -10.53 -33.65
C TYR A 304 8.13 -11.31 -32.42
N THR A 305 8.93 -12.25 -31.95
CA THR A 305 8.59 -13.02 -30.72
C THR A 305 9.77 -13.00 -29.75
N LEU A 306 9.49 -12.55 -28.54
CA LEU A 306 10.44 -12.46 -27.43
C LEU A 306 9.99 -13.37 -26.30
N ASN A 307 10.85 -14.28 -25.88
CA ASN A 307 10.68 -15.07 -24.65
C ASN A 307 11.54 -14.48 -23.54
N GLY A 308 11.00 -14.43 -22.34
CA GLY A 308 11.69 -13.99 -21.13
C GLY A 308 11.64 -15.05 -20.05
N ASP A 309 12.74 -15.25 -19.36
CA ASP A 309 12.90 -16.06 -18.17
C ASP A 309 13.55 -15.19 -17.10
N GLN A 310 12.81 -14.91 -16.03
CA GLN A 310 13.21 -13.96 -15.01
C GLN A 310 13.06 -14.60 -13.63
N ASP A 311 14.15 -14.62 -12.88
CA ASP A 311 14.20 -15.08 -11.50
C ASP A 311 14.63 -13.95 -10.58
N GLY A 312 14.00 -13.85 -9.41
CA GLY A 312 14.33 -12.89 -8.38
C GLY A 312 14.33 -13.53 -7.00
N GLU A 313 15.38 -13.31 -6.24
CA GLU A 313 15.44 -13.62 -4.83
C GLU A 313 15.70 -12.34 -4.03
N LEU A 314 14.92 -12.11 -2.97
CA LEU A 314 15.18 -11.06 -2.00
C LEU A 314 15.21 -11.67 -0.61
N THR A 315 16.33 -11.50 0.09
CA THR A 315 16.48 -11.89 1.49
C THR A 315 16.64 -10.68 2.38
N PHE A 316 16.09 -10.74 3.59
CA PHE A 316 16.34 -9.73 4.61
C PHE A 316 16.52 -10.36 5.99
N LYS A 317 17.41 -9.73 6.78
CA LYS A 317 17.72 -10.08 8.17
C LYS A 317 17.63 -8.80 8.98
N THR A 318 16.79 -8.79 10.02
CA THR A 318 16.60 -7.58 10.82
C THR A 318 16.60 -7.92 12.29
N ALA A 319 17.26 -7.10 13.09
CA ALA A 319 17.23 -7.17 14.55
C ALA A 319 16.87 -5.80 15.12
N LYS A 320 15.99 -5.79 16.14
CA LYS A 320 15.51 -4.59 16.81
C LYS A 320 15.41 -4.81 18.31
N VAL A 321 15.81 -3.80 19.10
CA VAL A 321 15.66 -3.77 20.55
C VAL A 321 15.08 -2.43 20.96
N ASP A 322 14.00 -2.44 21.76
CA ASP A 322 13.37 -1.25 22.31
C ASP A 322 13.27 -1.34 23.83
N TYR A 323 13.58 -0.25 24.51
CA TYR A 323 13.45 -0.10 25.95
C TYR A 323 12.54 1.07 26.30
N VAL A 324 11.60 0.83 27.19
CA VAL A 324 10.61 1.81 27.67
C VAL A 324 10.80 2.00 29.17
N ASN A 325 10.97 3.23 29.60
CA ASN A 325 11.12 3.57 31.01
C ASN A 325 10.14 4.66 31.45
N PRO A 326 8.99 4.28 32.02
CA PRO A 326 8.10 5.23 32.66
C PRO A 326 8.77 5.85 33.90
N LEU A 327 8.58 7.16 34.05
CA LEU A 327 9.08 7.95 35.17
C LEU A 327 7.91 8.45 36.03
N LYS A 328 8.22 9.03 37.19
CA LYS A 328 7.21 9.64 38.06
C LYS A 328 6.51 10.81 37.38
N LYS A 329 5.29 11.14 37.81
CA LYS A 329 4.46 12.26 37.34
C LYS A 329 4.14 12.25 35.84
N GLY A 330 3.90 11.06 35.24
CA GLY A 330 3.45 10.92 33.85
C GLY A 330 4.52 11.20 32.80
N ALA A 331 5.79 11.24 33.19
CA ALA A 331 6.92 11.32 32.26
C ALA A 331 7.33 9.91 31.80
N LYS A 332 7.89 9.78 30.60
CA LYS A 332 8.39 8.54 30.03
C LYS A 332 9.49 8.84 29.03
N TRP A 333 10.52 8.01 28.97
CA TRP A 333 11.45 7.96 27.85
C TRP A 333 11.53 6.56 27.25
N GLU A 334 11.84 6.50 25.97
CA GLU A 334 11.97 5.28 25.17
C GLU A 334 13.23 5.41 24.33
N ALA A 335 14.02 4.35 24.23
CA ALA A 335 15.18 4.29 23.36
C ALA A 335 15.19 2.93 22.64
N GLY A 336 15.76 2.90 21.43
CA GLY A 336 15.89 1.65 20.71
C GLY A 336 16.94 1.72 19.61
N PHE A 337 17.29 0.53 19.15
CA PHE A 337 18.24 0.30 18.07
C PHE A 337 17.65 -0.72 17.09
N LYS A 338 17.88 -0.51 15.81
CA LYS A 338 17.53 -1.43 14.72
C LYS A 338 18.71 -1.56 13.77
N THR A 339 18.97 -2.78 13.30
CA THR A 339 19.84 -3.04 12.15
C THR A 339 19.13 -3.95 11.17
N SER A 340 19.28 -3.70 9.87
CA SER A 340 18.74 -4.53 8.81
C SER A 340 19.74 -4.72 7.68
N PHE A 341 19.71 -5.92 7.10
CA PHE A 341 20.49 -6.31 5.93
C PHE A 341 19.52 -6.86 4.89
N VAL A 342 19.57 -6.30 3.69
CA VAL A 342 18.77 -6.74 2.54
C VAL A 342 19.72 -7.11 1.42
N SER A 343 19.44 -8.22 0.76
CA SER A 343 20.11 -8.67 -0.44
C SER A 343 19.05 -9.04 -1.48
N SER A 344 19.17 -8.49 -2.69
CA SER A 344 18.32 -8.85 -3.82
C SER A 344 19.21 -9.31 -4.97
N ASP A 345 18.85 -10.44 -5.56
CA ASP A 345 19.46 -11.03 -6.74
C ASP A 345 18.36 -11.17 -7.81
N ASN A 346 18.56 -10.52 -8.97
CA ASN A 346 17.60 -10.55 -10.06
C ASN A 346 18.32 -10.93 -11.35
N ASP A 347 17.97 -12.07 -11.92
CA ASP A 347 18.49 -12.59 -13.19
C ASP A 347 17.34 -12.61 -14.21
N ALA A 348 17.50 -11.90 -15.32
CA ALA A 348 16.55 -11.83 -16.40
C ALA A 348 17.21 -12.16 -17.73
N LYS A 349 16.72 -13.19 -18.40
CA LYS A 349 17.20 -13.68 -19.69
C LYS A 349 16.11 -13.52 -20.74
N PHE A 350 16.44 -12.87 -21.83
CA PHE A 350 15.51 -12.66 -22.94
C PHE A 350 16.08 -13.25 -24.23
N PHE A 351 15.20 -13.91 -24.97
CA PHE A 351 15.54 -14.60 -26.21
C PHE A 351 14.62 -14.16 -27.34
N ASP A 352 15.19 -13.63 -28.42
CA ASP A 352 14.49 -13.46 -29.69
C ASP A 352 14.33 -14.84 -30.33
N VAL A 353 13.09 -15.27 -30.54
CA VAL A 353 12.74 -16.56 -31.17
C VAL A 353 12.07 -16.38 -32.53
N SER A 354 12.09 -15.17 -33.10
CA SER A 354 11.44 -14.84 -34.38
C SER A 354 11.95 -15.67 -35.56
N SER A 355 13.22 -16.09 -35.51
CA SER A 355 13.83 -16.96 -36.53
C SER A 355 13.52 -18.46 -36.34
N GLY A 356 12.80 -18.83 -35.29
CA GLY A 356 12.54 -20.22 -34.88
C GLY A 356 13.66 -20.84 -34.02
N THR A 357 14.82 -20.19 -33.91
CA THR A 357 15.91 -20.60 -33.00
C THR A 357 16.12 -19.49 -31.96
N PRO A 358 16.07 -19.82 -30.66
CA PRO A 358 16.28 -18.82 -29.60
C PRO A 358 17.65 -18.16 -29.68
N GLN A 359 17.68 -16.83 -29.80
CA GLN A 359 18.89 -16.02 -29.78
C GLN A 359 18.85 -15.09 -28.56
N ASN A 360 19.91 -15.09 -27.74
CA ASN A 360 19.98 -14.25 -26.56
C ASN A 360 19.96 -12.75 -26.95
N ASP A 361 18.98 -12.00 -26.43
CA ASP A 361 18.90 -10.56 -26.58
C ASP A 361 19.73 -9.89 -25.48
N VAL A 362 20.98 -9.58 -25.79
CA VAL A 362 21.95 -8.99 -24.86
C VAL A 362 21.53 -7.60 -24.34
N ASN A 363 20.66 -6.89 -25.06
CA ASN A 363 20.18 -5.57 -24.66
C ASN A 363 19.05 -5.64 -23.65
N LYS A 364 18.38 -6.78 -23.53
CA LYS A 364 17.28 -7.02 -22.57
C LYS A 364 17.66 -7.99 -21.47
N THR A 365 18.69 -8.84 -21.71
CA THR A 365 19.22 -9.75 -20.69
C THR A 365 20.04 -8.97 -19.67
N ASN A 366 19.82 -9.18 -18.38
CA ASN A 366 20.56 -8.49 -17.31
C ASN A 366 20.58 -9.34 -16.01
N HIS A 367 21.63 -9.13 -15.21
CA HIS A 367 21.76 -9.71 -13.89
C HIS A 367 22.17 -8.60 -12.91
N PHE A 368 21.27 -8.28 -11.96
CA PHE A 368 21.41 -7.16 -11.04
C PHE A 368 21.40 -7.62 -9.59
N LEU A 369 22.46 -7.28 -8.85
CA LEU A 369 22.61 -7.50 -7.43
C LEU A 369 22.45 -6.18 -6.67
N TYR A 370 21.73 -6.24 -5.56
CA TYR A 370 21.52 -5.11 -4.66
C TYR A 370 21.75 -5.54 -3.21
N HIS A 371 22.56 -4.79 -2.48
CA HIS A 371 22.81 -5.00 -1.06
C HIS A 371 22.58 -3.68 -0.31
N GLU A 372 21.83 -3.76 0.78
CA GLU A 372 21.58 -2.62 1.65
C GLU A 372 21.77 -3.01 3.11
N ASN A 373 22.46 -2.14 3.86
CA ASN A 373 22.50 -2.19 5.31
C ASN A 373 21.97 -0.87 5.88
N ASN A 374 20.97 -0.94 6.75
CA ASN A 374 20.39 0.22 7.43
C ASN A 374 20.50 0.05 8.95
N ASN A 375 21.19 0.99 9.61
CA ASN A 375 21.37 1.03 11.05
C ASN A 375 20.68 2.27 11.61
N ALA A 376 19.86 2.11 12.63
CA ALA A 376 19.05 3.17 13.19
C ALA A 376 19.07 3.15 14.73
N ALA A 377 19.16 4.33 15.34
CA ALA A 377 18.97 4.51 16.76
C ALA A 377 18.01 5.66 17.04
N TYR A 378 17.21 5.56 18.10
CA TYR A 378 16.29 6.62 18.47
C TYR A 378 16.21 6.84 19.98
N LEU A 379 15.86 8.07 20.34
CA LEU A 379 15.46 8.48 21.69
C LEU A 379 14.15 9.26 21.58
N ASN A 380 13.19 8.95 22.45
CA ASN A 380 11.89 9.60 22.52
C ASN A 380 11.54 9.88 23.98
N ALA A 381 11.09 11.10 24.29
CA ALA A 381 10.65 11.51 25.60
C ALA A 381 9.24 12.09 25.54
N SER A 382 8.41 11.80 26.54
CA SER A 382 7.07 12.33 26.64
C SER A 382 6.71 12.66 28.08
N LYS A 383 5.84 13.69 28.24
CA LYS A 383 5.30 14.06 29.56
C LYS A 383 3.86 14.57 29.41
N GLU A 384 3.01 14.05 30.27
CA GLU A 384 1.63 14.50 30.41
C GLU A 384 1.52 15.47 31.60
N PHE A 385 0.92 16.63 31.37
CA PHE A 385 0.56 17.62 32.36
C PHE A 385 -0.96 17.71 32.45
N LYS A 386 -1.50 18.47 33.41
CA LYS A 386 -2.96 18.58 33.62
C LYS A 386 -3.69 19.08 32.35
N LYS A 387 -3.16 20.12 31.68
CA LYS A 387 -3.79 20.76 30.52
C LYS A 387 -3.09 20.51 29.19
N PHE A 388 -1.86 20.02 29.20
CA PHE A 388 -1.14 19.78 27.97
C PHE A 388 -0.28 18.53 28.04
N SER A 389 0.08 17.96 26.91
CA SER A 389 1.06 16.90 26.77
C SER A 389 2.11 17.28 25.73
N LEU A 390 3.35 16.90 25.98
CA LEU A 390 4.49 17.10 25.09
C LEU A 390 5.17 15.77 24.84
N GLN A 391 5.53 15.51 23.59
CA GLN A 391 6.38 14.41 23.19
C GLN A 391 7.40 14.92 22.18
N VAL A 392 8.67 14.60 22.39
CA VAL A 392 9.78 14.92 21.48
C VAL A 392 10.61 13.68 21.22
N GLY A 393 11.11 13.52 20.02
CA GLY A 393 11.93 12.37 19.65
C GLY A 393 12.91 12.71 18.53
N LEU A 394 14.03 12.01 18.53
CA LEU A 394 15.04 12.07 17.49
C LEU A 394 15.45 10.64 17.11
N ARG A 395 15.50 10.38 15.82
CA ARG A 395 16.00 9.14 15.23
C ARG A 395 17.11 9.47 14.23
N GLY A 396 18.21 8.73 14.28
CA GLY A 396 19.28 8.76 13.29
C GLY A 396 19.31 7.46 12.53
N GLU A 397 19.47 7.52 11.22
CA GLU A 397 19.60 6.35 10.35
C GLU A 397 20.82 6.49 9.43
N GLN A 398 21.64 5.45 9.38
CA GLN A 398 22.79 5.27 8.49
C GLN A 398 22.44 4.18 7.50
N THR A 399 22.42 4.51 6.20
CA THR A 399 22.12 3.56 5.10
C THR A 399 23.36 3.42 4.22
N ASN A 400 23.73 2.18 3.93
CA ASN A 400 24.81 1.81 3.01
C ASN A 400 24.23 0.93 1.91
N ILE A 401 24.42 1.33 0.66
CA ILE A 401 23.91 0.65 -0.54
C ILE A 401 25.08 0.25 -1.41
N LYS A 402 25.07 -0.97 -1.93
CA LYS A 402 25.97 -1.46 -2.96
C LYS A 402 25.17 -2.15 -4.05
N THR A 403 25.46 -1.81 -5.30
CA THR A 403 24.81 -2.46 -6.45
C THR A 403 25.86 -2.98 -7.41
N GLU A 404 25.58 -4.12 -8.05
CA GLU A 404 26.41 -4.69 -9.10
C GLU A 404 25.52 -5.09 -10.27
N GLN A 405 25.73 -4.45 -11.41
CA GLN A 405 25.12 -4.86 -12.67
C GLN A 405 26.15 -5.68 -13.45
N ARG A 406 25.97 -7.00 -13.50
CA ARG A 406 26.94 -7.93 -14.10
C ARG A 406 27.04 -7.81 -15.62
N ILE A 407 25.94 -7.41 -16.27
CA ILE A 407 25.95 -7.11 -17.71
C ILE A 407 26.07 -5.59 -17.88
N GLY A 408 27.11 -5.14 -18.58
CA GLY A 408 27.43 -3.71 -18.71
C GLY A 408 28.37 -3.16 -17.63
N ASN A 409 28.60 -3.89 -16.56
CA ASN A 409 29.59 -3.62 -15.49
C ASN A 409 29.43 -2.24 -14.83
N VAL A 410 28.19 -1.83 -14.57
CA VAL A 410 27.85 -0.54 -13.95
C VAL A 410 27.53 -0.76 -12.48
N ASN A 411 28.35 -0.19 -11.60
CA ASN A 411 28.16 -0.26 -10.15
C ASN A 411 27.73 1.11 -9.61
N PHE A 412 26.88 1.09 -8.62
CA PHE A 412 26.46 2.29 -7.90
C PHE A 412 26.49 2.02 -6.41
N ASP A 413 27.35 2.75 -5.69
CA ASP A 413 27.45 2.67 -4.24
C ASP A 413 27.01 4.00 -3.62
N SER A 414 26.28 3.93 -2.54
CA SER A 414 25.80 5.11 -1.81
C SER A 414 25.80 4.89 -0.32
N THR A 415 26.24 5.91 0.40
CA THR A 415 26.22 5.92 1.87
C THR A 415 25.70 7.27 2.33
N TYR A 416 24.66 7.26 3.19
CA TYR A 416 24.13 8.49 3.75
C TYR A 416 23.64 8.32 5.19
N PHE A 417 23.70 9.41 5.94
CA PHE A 417 23.16 9.53 7.28
C PHE A 417 22.05 10.59 7.30
N GLN A 418 20.92 10.27 7.96
CA GLN A 418 19.79 11.17 8.06
C GLN A 418 19.24 11.24 9.48
N LEU A 419 18.78 12.43 9.87
CA LEU A 419 18.12 12.69 11.15
C LEU A 419 16.62 12.92 10.94
N PHE A 420 15.80 12.31 11.80
CA PHE A 420 14.35 12.34 11.79
C PHE A 420 13.80 12.83 13.13
N PRO A 421 13.73 14.14 13.34
CA PRO A 421 13.11 14.73 14.51
C PRO A 421 11.58 14.58 14.43
N SER A 422 10.94 14.48 15.61
CA SER A 422 9.50 14.55 15.77
C SER A 422 9.12 15.28 17.04
N ALA A 423 8.04 16.08 16.99
CA ALA A 423 7.52 16.78 18.14
C ALA A 423 5.98 16.82 18.08
N PHE A 424 5.34 16.64 19.24
CA PHE A 424 3.88 16.64 19.41
C PHE A 424 3.54 17.45 20.65
N PHE A 425 2.62 18.39 20.49
CA PHE A 425 2.06 19.19 21.55
C PHE A 425 0.55 19.13 21.49
N ASN A 426 -0.14 18.82 22.61
CA ASN A 426 -1.58 18.89 22.70
C ASN A 426 -1.98 19.72 23.90
N TYR A 427 -2.96 20.58 23.70
CA TYR A 427 -3.53 21.44 24.72
C TYR A 427 -5.02 21.15 24.88
N LYS A 428 -5.42 20.74 26.07
CA LYS A 428 -6.84 20.53 26.47
C LYS A 428 -7.44 21.89 26.82
N ILE A 429 -8.24 22.45 25.92
CA ILE A 429 -8.94 23.72 26.14
C ILE A 429 -10.08 23.46 27.15
N LYS A 430 -10.86 22.37 26.90
CA LYS A 430 -11.91 21.83 27.77
C LYS A 430 -11.84 20.29 27.71
N GLU A 431 -12.69 19.58 28.48
CA GLU A 431 -12.72 18.12 28.45
C GLU A 431 -13.02 17.53 27.05
N ASP A 432 -13.85 18.24 26.28
CA ASP A 432 -14.28 17.87 24.94
C ASP A 432 -13.61 18.67 23.80
N GLN A 433 -12.59 19.48 24.12
CA GLN A 433 -11.90 20.37 23.18
C GLN A 433 -10.38 20.24 23.33
N THR A 434 -9.72 19.80 22.28
CA THR A 434 -8.27 19.65 22.26
C THR A 434 -7.69 20.30 21.00
N LEU A 435 -6.65 21.11 21.17
CA LEU A 435 -5.80 21.64 20.12
C LEU A 435 -4.52 20.81 20.09
N GLY A 436 -4.10 20.32 18.91
CA GLY A 436 -2.89 19.55 18.71
C GLY A 436 -2.00 20.16 17.65
N LEU A 437 -0.70 20.17 17.89
CA LEU A 437 0.33 20.54 16.92
C LEU A 437 1.31 19.37 16.80
N SER A 438 1.67 18.98 15.57
CA SER A 438 2.71 17.97 15.33
C SER A 438 3.64 18.41 14.20
N VAL A 439 4.91 18.03 14.34
CA VAL A 439 5.97 18.25 13.36
C VAL A 439 6.78 16.95 13.27
N SER A 440 7.08 16.50 12.05
CA SER A 440 7.97 15.35 11.84
C SER A 440 8.69 15.44 10.50
N ARG A 441 9.88 14.85 10.45
CA ARG A 441 10.61 14.58 9.21
C ARG A 441 10.61 13.09 8.93
N ARG A 442 10.35 12.69 7.68
CA ARG A 442 10.23 11.30 7.25
C ARG A 442 11.01 11.07 5.96
N ILE A 443 11.30 9.79 5.66
CA ILE A 443 11.93 9.34 4.43
C ILE A 443 11.03 8.33 3.72
N ASP A 444 11.07 8.31 2.39
CA ASP A 444 10.55 7.23 1.59
C ASP A 444 11.61 6.79 0.60
N ARG A 445 12.06 5.56 0.77
CA ARG A 445 13.11 4.99 -0.07
C ARG A 445 12.49 4.36 -1.30
N PRO A 446 13.16 4.39 -2.46
CA PRO A 446 12.68 3.70 -3.65
C PRO A 446 12.41 2.22 -3.38
N GLY A 447 11.39 1.66 -4.01
CA GLY A 447 11.19 0.21 -4.05
C GLY A 447 12.36 -0.48 -4.78
N TYR A 448 12.67 -1.71 -4.45
CA TYR A 448 13.79 -2.43 -5.06
C TYR A 448 13.61 -2.61 -6.56
N SER A 449 12.37 -2.79 -7.04
CA SER A 449 12.04 -2.83 -8.48
C SER A 449 12.32 -1.50 -9.19
N GLN A 450 12.16 -0.36 -8.51
CA GLN A 450 12.46 0.96 -9.07
C GLN A 450 13.97 1.23 -9.21
N LEU A 451 14.78 0.49 -8.47
CA LEU A 451 16.26 0.59 -8.54
C LEU A 451 16.85 -0.38 -9.56
N ASN A 452 16.09 -1.39 -9.99
CA ASN A 452 16.56 -2.40 -10.94
C ASN A 452 16.56 -1.85 -12.37
N PRO A 453 17.72 -1.72 -13.05
CA PRO A 453 17.83 -1.10 -14.37
C PRO A 453 17.40 -2.02 -15.52
N PHE A 454 16.65 -3.07 -15.28
CA PHE A 454 16.14 -3.93 -16.33
C PHE A 454 15.26 -3.17 -17.31
N LEU A 455 15.48 -3.45 -18.60
CA LEU A 455 14.66 -2.92 -19.68
C LEU A 455 13.49 -3.89 -19.95
N PHE A 456 12.36 -3.61 -19.31
CA PHE A 456 11.15 -4.42 -19.42
C PHE A 456 10.33 -3.99 -20.64
N LEU A 457 10.05 -4.93 -21.56
CA LEU A 457 9.21 -4.71 -22.73
C LEU A 457 7.73 -4.79 -22.36
N ILE A 458 7.00 -3.67 -22.42
CA ILE A 458 5.53 -3.65 -22.28
C ILE A 458 4.89 -4.01 -23.62
N ASP A 459 5.30 -3.32 -24.69
CA ASP A 459 5.05 -3.62 -26.10
C ASP A 459 6.17 -3.03 -26.98
N VAL A 460 6.16 -3.28 -28.29
CA VAL A 460 7.25 -2.88 -29.20
C VAL A 460 7.50 -1.38 -29.28
N THR A 461 6.60 -0.55 -28.76
CA THR A 461 6.76 0.92 -28.71
C THR A 461 6.81 1.46 -27.28
N THR A 462 6.83 0.57 -26.25
CA THR A 462 6.76 0.98 -24.84
C THR A 462 7.60 0.07 -23.97
N TYR A 463 8.56 0.67 -23.27
CA TYR A 463 9.41 0.00 -22.28
C TYR A 463 9.18 0.56 -20.88
N ALA A 464 9.64 -0.16 -19.87
CA ALA A 464 9.80 0.32 -18.51
C ALA A 464 11.20 -0.04 -18.00
N THR A 465 11.74 0.76 -17.10
CA THR A 465 13.03 0.49 -16.44
C THR A 465 13.06 1.08 -15.05
N GLY A 466 13.95 0.58 -14.19
CA GLY A 466 14.32 1.23 -12.94
C GLY A 466 15.55 2.11 -13.09
N ARG A 467 15.97 2.75 -12.00
CA ARG A 467 17.13 3.66 -11.96
C ARG A 467 17.92 3.45 -10.65
N PRO A 468 19.11 2.84 -10.67
CA PRO A 468 19.93 2.59 -9.47
C PRO A 468 20.25 3.85 -8.65
N GLY A 469 20.43 5.00 -9.33
CA GLY A 469 20.70 6.29 -8.69
C GLY A 469 19.46 7.07 -8.24
N LEU A 470 18.29 6.46 -8.13
CA LEU A 470 17.08 7.11 -7.63
C LEU A 470 17.25 7.45 -6.14
N LEU A 471 17.08 8.72 -5.79
CA LEU A 471 17.26 9.22 -4.43
C LEU A 471 16.00 8.97 -3.57
N PRO A 472 16.17 8.73 -2.27
CA PRO A 472 15.03 8.72 -1.36
C PRO A 472 14.42 10.13 -1.26
N GLN A 473 13.10 10.19 -1.18
CA GLN A 473 12.40 11.44 -0.91
C GLN A 473 12.31 11.71 0.59
N LEU A 474 12.44 12.97 0.97
CA LEU A 474 12.44 13.43 2.36
C LEU A 474 11.31 14.44 2.55
N THR A 475 10.45 14.21 3.53
CA THR A 475 9.26 15.02 3.77
C THR A 475 9.27 15.62 5.18
N TRP A 476 9.17 16.93 5.28
CA TRP A 476 8.74 17.63 6.47
C TRP A 476 7.22 17.75 6.49
N SER A 477 6.60 17.38 7.61
CA SER A 477 5.15 17.46 7.80
C SER A 477 4.80 18.24 9.05
N TYR A 478 3.87 19.18 8.91
CA TYR A 478 3.31 20.01 9.96
C TYR A 478 1.81 19.81 9.99
N GLU A 479 1.23 19.56 11.15
CA GLU A 479 -0.21 19.39 11.29
C GLU A 479 -0.71 20.14 12.53
N LEU A 480 -1.72 20.99 12.33
CA LEU A 480 -2.54 21.60 13.36
C LEU A 480 -3.89 20.86 13.39
N SER A 481 -4.31 20.38 14.53
CA SER A 481 -5.59 19.67 14.70
C SER A 481 -6.42 20.30 15.80
N TYR A 482 -7.73 20.42 15.55
CA TYR A 482 -8.70 20.86 16.56
C TYR A 482 -9.81 19.82 16.66
N THR A 483 -9.97 19.26 17.85
CA THR A 483 -11.02 18.29 18.15
C THR A 483 -12.09 18.95 19.01
N LEU A 484 -13.35 18.89 18.55
CA LEU A 484 -14.53 19.36 19.28
C LEU A 484 -15.50 18.20 19.42
N LYS A 485 -15.64 17.64 20.62
CA LYS A 485 -16.39 16.39 20.84
C LYS A 485 -15.91 15.28 19.92
N ASN A 486 -16.75 14.88 18.95
CA ASN A 486 -16.42 13.83 17.96
C ASN A 486 -15.93 14.42 16.62
N LEU A 487 -16.03 15.75 16.42
CA LEU A 487 -15.57 16.39 15.20
C LEU A 487 -14.06 16.62 15.28
N ASN A 488 -13.36 16.34 14.19
CA ASN A 488 -11.94 16.63 14.09
C ASN A 488 -11.67 17.46 12.85
N PHE A 489 -11.01 18.59 13.03
CA PHE A 489 -10.53 19.49 11.99
C PHE A 489 -9.01 19.42 11.95
N THR A 490 -8.43 19.38 10.75
CA THR A 490 -6.97 19.39 10.56
C THR A 490 -6.58 20.39 9.51
N ALA A 491 -5.47 21.12 9.76
CA ALA A 491 -4.76 21.86 8.73
C ALA A 491 -3.36 21.27 8.63
N SER A 492 -2.91 20.95 7.41
CA SER A 492 -1.66 20.25 7.18
C SER A 492 -0.84 20.97 6.11
N TYR A 493 0.46 21.07 6.34
CA TYR A 493 1.46 21.46 5.34
C TYR A 493 2.54 20.41 5.28
N SER A 494 2.98 20.04 4.08
CA SER A 494 4.20 19.24 3.94
C SER A 494 5.02 19.68 2.74
N HIS A 495 6.34 19.62 2.92
CA HIS A 495 7.34 19.91 1.90
C HIS A 495 8.19 18.64 1.70
N THR A 496 8.21 18.14 0.46
CA THR A 496 8.96 16.94 0.06
C THR A 496 10.04 17.34 -0.92
N ILE A 497 11.29 16.99 -0.66
CA ILE A 497 12.41 17.10 -1.58
C ILE A 497 12.73 15.76 -2.23
N ASN A 498 13.31 15.78 -3.41
CA ASN A 498 13.57 14.58 -4.23
C ASN A 498 12.31 13.75 -4.45
N ASN A 499 11.17 14.40 -4.71
CA ASN A 499 9.89 13.73 -4.90
C ASN A 499 9.99 12.66 -5.99
N GLN A 500 9.71 11.41 -5.64
CA GLN A 500 9.75 10.28 -6.57
C GLN A 500 8.52 10.28 -7.47
N ASN A 501 8.75 10.16 -8.77
CA ASN A 501 7.71 10.15 -9.77
C ASN A 501 8.08 9.21 -10.91
N ILE A 502 7.11 8.76 -11.70
CA ILE A 502 7.36 8.01 -12.93
C ILE A 502 7.18 8.96 -14.10
N ALA A 503 8.21 9.08 -14.90
CA ALA A 503 8.19 9.86 -16.13
C ALA A 503 8.10 8.94 -17.35
N ILE A 504 7.52 9.45 -18.43
CA ILE A 504 7.54 8.83 -19.75
C ILE A 504 8.51 9.66 -20.61
N ALA A 505 9.60 9.05 -21.05
CA ALA A 505 10.60 9.69 -21.90
C ALA A 505 10.63 9.01 -23.27
N LYS A 506 11.14 9.72 -24.31
CA LYS A 506 11.50 9.06 -25.55
C LYS A 506 12.65 8.08 -25.26
N PHE A 507 12.54 6.86 -25.78
CA PHE A 507 13.52 5.79 -25.52
C PHE A 507 14.95 6.20 -25.94
N ARG A 508 15.09 6.82 -27.12
CA ARG A 508 16.39 7.29 -27.65
C ARG A 508 17.07 8.33 -26.75
N ASP A 509 16.29 9.15 -26.02
CA ASP A 509 16.83 10.18 -25.12
C ASP A 509 17.35 9.55 -23.82
N ALA A 510 16.70 8.47 -23.36
CA ALA A 510 17.11 7.73 -22.17
C ALA A 510 18.23 6.71 -22.44
N PHE A 511 18.25 6.11 -23.65
CA PHE A 511 19.18 5.07 -24.06
C PHE A 511 19.77 5.35 -25.45
N PRO A 512 20.64 6.37 -25.61
CA PRO A 512 21.15 6.79 -26.93
C PRO A 512 22.01 5.73 -27.65
N ASN A 513 22.55 4.77 -26.90
CA ASN A 513 23.39 3.70 -27.42
C ASN A 513 22.60 2.44 -27.84
N ILE A 514 21.30 2.39 -27.59
CA ILE A 514 20.43 1.26 -27.97
C ILE A 514 19.59 1.72 -29.18
N PRO A 515 19.70 1.06 -30.33
CA PRO A 515 18.88 1.40 -31.49
C PRO A 515 17.38 1.26 -31.19
N SER A 516 16.60 2.27 -31.56
CA SER A 516 15.14 2.23 -31.40
C SER A 516 14.46 3.02 -32.52
N ALA A 517 13.21 2.68 -32.82
CA ALA A 517 12.35 3.52 -33.67
C ALA A 517 12.10 4.89 -33.01
N GLU A 518 11.71 5.89 -33.79
CA GLU A 518 11.65 7.29 -33.33
C GLU A 518 10.64 7.52 -32.20
N ASN A 519 9.46 6.93 -32.29
CA ASN A 519 8.34 7.16 -31.37
C ASN A 519 8.19 6.02 -30.35
N VAL A 520 9.30 5.48 -29.87
CA VAL A 520 9.33 4.53 -28.75
C VAL A 520 9.49 5.28 -27.43
N THR A 521 8.76 4.86 -26.39
CA THR A 521 8.79 5.47 -25.06
C THR A 521 9.32 4.50 -24.00
N VAL A 522 9.84 5.07 -22.92
CA VAL A 522 10.22 4.33 -21.72
C VAL A 522 9.65 5.00 -20.47
N GLN A 523 9.05 4.21 -19.61
CA GLN A 523 8.67 4.61 -18.25
C GLN A 523 9.87 4.47 -17.34
N ILE A 524 10.28 5.59 -16.72
CA ILE A 524 11.48 5.64 -15.87
C ILE A 524 11.18 6.38 -14.58
N PRO A 525 11.58 5.86 -13.41
CA PRO A 525 11.46 6.57 -12.14
C PRO A 525 12.46 7.73 -12.10
N ILE A 526 11.99 8.90 -11.66
CA ILE A 526 12.77 10.12 -11.53
C ILE A 526 12.55 10.77 -10.17
N ASN A 527 13.49 11.64 -9.79
CA ASN A 527 13.26 12.58 -8.70
C ASN A 527 12.88 13.95 -9.28
N LEU A 528 11.69 14.45 -8.96
CA LEU A 528 11.34 15.85 -9.10
C LEU A 528 12.01 16.64 -7.96
N ALA A 529 12.32 17.92 -8.19
CA ALA A 529 13.03 18.74 -7.20
C ALA A 529 12.28 18.80 -5.86
N SER A 530 10.96 19.10 -5.89
CA SER A 530 10.13 19.12 -4.69
C SER A 530 8.65 18.98 -5.00
N SER A 531 7.87 18.69 -3.94
CA SER A 531 6.42 18.94 -3.91
C SER A 531 6.02 19.63 -2.61
N ASP A 532 5.00 20.50 -2.68
CA ASP A 532 4.39 21.22 -1.58
C ASP A 532 2.92 20.86 -1.48
N TYR A 533 2.49 20.40 -0.32
CA TYR A 533 1.10 20.05 -0.02
C TYR A 533 0.56 20.95 1.08
N VAL A 534 -0.60 21.57 0.83
CA VAL A 534 -1.40 22.30 1.82
C VAL A 534 -2.82 21.77 1.81
N GLY A 535 -3.36 21.40 2.96
CA GLY A 535 -4.70 20.82 3.03
C GLY A 535 -5.42 21.08 4.34
N ILE A 536 -6.74 21.12 4.26
CA ILE A 536 -7.66 21.12 5.40
C ILE A 536 -8.54 19.88 5.33
N GLY A 537 -8.74 19.25 6.47
CA GLY A 537 -9.52 18.02 6.60
C GLY A 537 -10.57 18.13 7.70
N ILE A 538 -11.69 17.46 7.50
CA ILE A 538 -12.75 17.28 8.50
C ILE A 538 -13.10 15.81 8.61
N ALA A 539 -13.25 15.32 9.85
CA ALA A 539 -13.86 14.02 10.12
C ALA A 539 -15.06 14.24 11.08
N ALA A 540 -16.25 13.90 10.61
CA ALA A 540 -17.51 14.19 11.28
C ALA A 540 -18.37 12.90 11.41
N PRO A 541 -18.17 12.10 12.48
CA PRO A 541 -19.12 11.05 12.81
C PRO A 541 -20.40 11.68 13.40
N VAL A 542 -21.53 11.40 12.77
CA VAL A 542 -22.85 11.93 13.13
C VAL A 542 -23.80 10.76 13.39
N ARG A 543 -24.41 10.75 14.54
CA ARG A 543 -25.52 9.84 14.85
C ARG A 543 -26.84 10.57 14.60
N ILE A 544 -27.50 10.23 13.50
CA ILE A 544 -28.79 10.83 13.13
C ILE A 544 -29.87 10.36 14.13
N ASN A 545 -29.90 9.04 14.38
CA ASN A 545 -30.78 8.44 15.36
C ASN A 545 -30.24 7.06 15.83
N ASN A 546 -31.06 6.25 16.50
CA ASN A 546 -30.62 4.96 17.06
C ASN A 546 -30.33 3.89 16.00
N TRP A 547 -30.84 4.04 14.77
CA TRP A 547 -30.68 3.07 13.70
C TRP A 547 -29.88 3.60 12.51
N TRP A 548 -29.56 4.93 12.45
CA TRP A 548 -28.79 5.53 11.38
C TRP A 548 -27.59 6.31 11.93
N ASN A 549 -26.39 5.86 11.57
CA ASN A 549 -25.12 6.53 11.86
C ASN A 549 -24.44 6.88 10.56
N MET A 550 -23.84 8.06 10.47
CA MET A 550 -23.05 8.56 9.35
C MET A 550 -21.63 8.85 9.83
N ILE A 551 -20.66 8.62 8.93
CA ILE A 551 -19.31 9.14 9.08
C ILE A 551 -18.97 9.89 7.80
N ASN A 552 -18.80 11.20 7.91
CA ASN A 552 -18.44 12.06 6.80
C ASN A 552 -16.97 12.46 6.95
N ASN A 553 -16.20 12.30 5.87
CA ASN A 553 -14.83 12.74 5.78
C ASN A 553 -14.70 13.66 4.56
N GLY A 554 -14.07 14.80 4.74
CA GLY A 554 -13.74 15.73 3.67
C GLY A 554 -12.28 16.13 3.80
N ASN A 555 -11.58 16.19 2.68
CA ASN A 555 -10.24 16.73 2.59
C ASN A 555 -10.16 17.64 1.37
N LEU A 556 -9.85 18.91 1.59
CA LEU A 556 -9.59 19.88 0.54
C LEU A 556 -8.11 20.21 0.58
N TYR A 557 -7.40 20.01 -0.51
CA TYR A 557 -5.97 20.23 -0.56
C TYR A 557 -5.49 20.79 -1.90
N TYR A 558 -4.32 21.38 -1.87
CA TYR A 558 -3.57 21.81 -3.03
C TYR A 558 -2.18 21.20 -2.95
N GLU A 559 -1.79 20.47 -3.99
CA GLU A 559 -0.43 19.94 -4.10
C GLU A 559 0.23 20.49 -5.36
N LYS A 560 1.43 21.07 -5.19
CA LYS A 560 2.24 21.65 -6.24
C LYS A 560 3.52 20.86 -6.40
N PHE A 561 3.84 20.48 -7.63
CA PHE A 561 5.07 19.80 -8.00
C PHE A 561 6.01 20.75 -8.71
N ASN A 562 7.31 20.66 -8.39
CA ASN A 562 8.38 21.44 -9.00
C ASN A 562 9.44 20.49 -9.55
N GLY A 563 9.80 20.66 -10.81
CA GLY A 563 10.83 19.83 -11.47
C GLY A 563 10.92 20.11 -12.95
N SER A 564 11.75 19.37 -13.64
CA SER A 564 11.87 19.45 -15.11
C SER A 564 12.16 18.06 -15.70
N LEU A 565 11.64 17.82 -16.89
CA LEU A 565 11.92 16.63 -17.68
C LEU A 565 11.84 16.94 -19.18
N GLY A 566 12.84 16.54 -19.95
CA GLY A 566 12.85 16.71 -21.41
C GLY A 566 12.60 18.15 -21.86
N GLY A 567 13.17 19.15 -21.17
CA GLY A 567 12.95 20.57 -21.43
C GLY A 567 11.59 21.12 -20.96
N THR A 568 10.73 20.29 -20.34
CA THR A 568 9.44 20.72 -19.78
C THR A 568 9.61 21.08 -18.32
N ASN A 569 9.35 22.32 -17.95
CA ASN A 569 9.31 22.76 -16.56
C ASN A 569 7.95 22.48 -15.95
N LEU A 570 7.95 21.80 -14.81
CA LEU A 570 6.78 21.55 -14.00
C LEU A 570 6.78 22.50 -12.78
N GLN A 571 5.84 23.41 -12.77
CA GLN A 571 5.52 24.28 -11.61
C GLN A 571 4.02 24.37 -11.47
N LYS A 572 3.36 23.21 -11.49
CA LYS A 572 1.90 23.11 -11.51
C LYS A 572 1.38 22.45 -10.26
N GLY A 573 0.20 22.86 -9.83
CA GLY A 573 -0.58 22.21 -8.80
C GLY A 573 -2.05 22.36 -9.10
N ARG A 574 -2.87 21.60 -8.37
CA ARG A 574 -4.32 21.57 -8.53
C ARG A 574 -5.01 21.52 -7.18
N PRO A 575 -6.09 22.27 -6.96
CA PRO A 575 -6.96 22.05 -5.81
C PRO A 575 -7.75 20.76 -6.02
N VAL A 576 -7.84 19.97 -4.96
CA VAL A 576 -8.52 18.67 -4.94
C VAL A 576 -9.44 18.59 -3.75
N ALA A 577 -10.67 18.14 -3.97
CA ALA A 577 -11.59 17.76 -2.90
C ALA A 577 -11.76 16.22 -2.94
N ASP A 578 -11.51 15.56 -1.79
CA ASP A 578 -11.84 14.16 -1.55
C ASP A 578 -12.92 14.11 -0.47
N ILE A 579 -14.10 13.65 -0.84
CA ILE A 579 -15.28 13.63 0.04
C ILE A 579 -15.80 12.21 0.11
N ARG A 580 -16.08 11.73 1.32
CA ARG A 580 -16.64 10.40 1.58
C ARG A 580 -17.73 10.46 2.61
N THR A 581 -18.77 9.69 2.39
CA THR A 581 -19.82 9.46 3.36
C THR A 581 -20.09 7.98 3.50
N ASN A 582 -20.10 7.51 4.73
CA ASN A 582 -20.41 6.13 5.08
C ASN A 582 -21.66 6.12 5.94
N ASN A 583 -22.74 5.57 5.45
CA ASN A 583 -24.01 5.48 6.13
C ASN A 583 -24.28 4.04 6.56
N SER A 584 -24.56 3.83 7.84
CA SER A 584 -24.84 2.53 8.41
C SER A 584 -26.21 2.53 9.05
N PHE A 585 -27.02 1.55 8.69
CA PHE A 585 -28.38 1.35 9.14
C PHE A 585 -28.49 0.05 9.92
N THR A 586 -29.00 0.11 11.15
CA THR A 586 -29.20 -1.07 12.00
C THR A 586 -30.69 -1.29 12.24
N PHE A 587 -31.18 -2.43 11.79
CA PHE A 587 -32.59 -2.79 11.88
C PHE A 587 -32.83 -3.89 12.92
N LYS A 588 -34.09 -4.16 13.21
CA LYS A 588 -34.49 -5.24 14.09
C LYS A 588 -34.15 -6.62 13.52
N LYS A 589 -34.16 -7.65 14.37
CA LYS A 589 -33.93 -9.06 14.00
C LYS A 589 -32.59 -9.34 13.32
N GLY A 590 -31.53 -8.55 13.62
CA GLY A 590 -30.17 -8.77 13.13
C GLY A 590 -29.92 -8.40 11.66
N TRP A 591 -30.76 -7.53 11.08
CA TRP A 591 -30.52 -6.91 9.78
C TRP A 591 -29.72 -5.63 9.93
N SER A 592 -28.81 -5.37 9.01
CA SER A 592 -28.16 -4.06 8.81
C SER A 592 -27.92 -3.80 7.34
N ALA A 593 -27.84 -2.52 6.98
CA ALA A 593 -27.53 -2.10 5.62
C ALA A 593 -26.49 -0.96 5.66
N GLU A 594 -25.81 -0.75 4.55
CA GLU A 594 -24.81 0.29 4.37
C GLU A 594 -24.96 0.95 3.00
N LEU A 595 -24.71 2.26 2.96
CA LEU A 595 -24.58 3.06 1.75
C LEU A 595 -23.30 3.88 1.87
N ASN A 596 -22.35 3.67 0.98
CA ASN A 596 -21.09 4.39 0.94
C ASN A 596 -21.00 5.16 -0.37
N ALA A 597 -20.60 6.42 -0.31
CA ALA A 597 -20.33 7.23 -1.48
C ALA A 597 -19.00 7.96 -1.33
N ASN A 598 -18.27 8.08 -2.44
CA ASN A 598 -17.01 8.81 -2.52
C ASN A 598 -16.98 9.68 -3.78
N LEU A 599 -16.32 10.83 -3.65
CA LEU A 599 -16.02 11.76 -4.74
C LEU A 599 -14.59 12.26 -4.56
N ASN A 600 -13.78 12.15 -5.62
CA ASN A 600 -12.49 12.81 -5.78
C ASN A 600 -12.57 13.71 -7.02
N THR A 601 -12.23 14.98 -6.90
CA THR A 601 -12.33 15.96 -8.00
C THR A 601 -11.16 15.91 -8.99
N GLY A 602 -10.36 14.86 -8.93
CA GLY A 602 -9.15 14.68 -9.73
C GLY A 602 -7.89 15.08 -8.96
N ALA A 603 -6.72 14.81 -9.51
CA ALA A 603 -5.44 15.10 -8.86
C ALA A 603 -4.36 15.49 -9.86
N GLN A 604 -3.34 16.21 -9.40
CA GLN A 604 -2.06 16.36 -10.09
C GLN A 604 -1.08 15.35 -9.49
N TYR A 605 -0.40 14.59 -10.33
CA TYR A 605 0.67 13.69 -9.92
C TYR A 605 1.87 13.85 -10.86
N GLY A 606 2.83 14.69 -10.47
CA GLY A 606 3.89 15.11 -11.36
C GLY A 606 3.36 15.74 -12.65
N PHE A 607 3.70 15.17 -13.79
CA PHE A 607 3.26 15.60 -15.11
C PHE A 607 1.86 15.08 -15.51
N MET A 608 1.28 14.19 -14.72
CA MET A 608 -0.02 13.57 -14.97
C MET A 608 -1.14 14.32 -14.25
N VAL A 609 -2.22 14.58 -14.95
CA VAL A 609 -3.48 15.14 -14.43
C VAL A 609 -4.56 14.08 -14.50
N LEU A 610 -5.08 13.69 -13.35
CA LEU A 610 -6.19 12.74 -13.21
C LEU A 610 -7.53 13.47 -13.25
N ASP A 611 -8.49 12.88 -13.94
CA ASP A 611 -9.88 13.36 -13.99
C ASP A 611 -10.66 13.03 -12.70
N PRO A 612 -11.81 13.69 -12.46
CA PRO A 612 -12.68 13.37 -11.35
C PRO A 612 -13.18 11.92 -11.37
N GLN A 613 -13.29 11.33 -10.16
CA GLN A 613 -13.78 9.96 -9.96
C GLN A 613 -14.79 9.94 -8.80
N TRP A 614 -15.84 9.15 -8.93
CA TRP A 614 -16.80 8.94 -7.88
C TRP A 614 -17.38 7.54 -7.93
N GLY A 615 -17.96 7.08 -6.83
CA GLY A 615 -18.60 5.77 -6.78
C GLY A 615 -19.58 5.66 -5.62
N ILE A 616 -20.55 4.75 -5.78
CA ILE A 616 -21.53 4.40 -4.74
C ILE A 616 -21.52 2.89 -4.56
N ALA A 617 -21.42 2.45 -3.30
CA ALA A 617 -21.53 1.04 -2.91
C ALA A 617 -22.68 0.85 -1.93
N VAL A 618 -23.38 -0.28 -2.05
CA VAL A 618 -24.48 -0.67 -1.15
C VAL A 618 -24.25 -2.07 -0.60
N GLY A 619 -24.71 -2.32 0.60
CA GLY A 619 -24.62 -3.64 1.22
C GLY A 619 -25.73 -3.91 2.20
N VAL A 620 -26.08 -5.20 2.32
CA VAL A 620 -27.04 -5.71 3.29
C VAL A 620 -26.41 -6.89 4.03
N GLN A 621 -26.63 -6.96 5.31
CA GLN A 621 -26.12 -8.02 6.17
C GLN A 621 -27.23 -8.59 7.07
N LYS A 622 -27.19 -9.91 7.27
CA LYS A 622 -28.04 -10.64 8.19
C LYS A 622 -27.22 -11.44 9.18
N ALA A 623 -27.41 -11.22 10.47
CA ALA A 623 -26.93 -12.12 11.51
C ALA A 623 -27.81 -13.38 11.54
N ILE A 624 -27.17 -14.56 11.51
CA ILE A 624 -27.80 -15.88 11.47
C ILE A 624 -27.17 -16.79 12.55
N LEU A 625 -27.64 -18.02 12.69
CA LEU A 625 -27.07 -19.02 13.61
C LEU A 625 -26.90 -18.50 15.05
N LYS A 626 -27.93 -17.85 15.60
CA LYS A 626 -27.89 -17.23 16.95
C LYS A 626 -26.70 -16.24 17.10
N ASN A 627 -26.45 -15.40 16.10
CA ASN A 627 -25.35 -14.44 16.00
C ASN A 627 -23.93 -15.06 15.89
N LYS A 628 -23.81 -16.38 15.68
CA LYS A 628 -22.52 -17.03 15.36
C LYS A 628 -22.17 -16.95 13.88
N GLY A 629 -23.19 -16.81 13.01
CA GLY A 629 -23.02 -16.66 11.59
C GLY A 629 -23.46 -15.29 11.09
N THR A 630 -22.91 -14.87 9.95
CA THR A 630 -23.29 -13.64 9.26
C THR A 630 -23.30 -13.92 7.75
N LEU A 631 -24.38 -13.57 7.09
CA LEU A 631 -24.48 -13.56 5.62
C LEU A 631 -24.51 -12.10 5.17
N ARG A 632 -23.65 -11.74 4.23
CA ARG A 632 -23.52 -10.40 3.67
C ARG A 632 -23.61 -10.45 2.15
N PHE A 633 -24.39 -9.55 1.59
CA PHE A 633 -24.44 -9.26 0.17
C PHE A 633 -24.09 -7.79 -0.02
N ASN A 634 -23.17 -7.47 -0.95
CA ASN A 634 -22.87 -6.10 -1.32
C ASN A 634 -22.58 -5.97 -2.81
N VAL A 635 -22.77 -4.76 -3.34
CA VAL A 635 -22.37 -4.37 -4.68
C VAL A 635 -21.53 -3.11 -4.58
N SER A 636 -20.28 -3.19 -5.06
CA SER A 636 -19.39 -2.04 -5.17
C SER A 636 -19.66 -1.29 -6.47
N ASP A 637 -19.42 0.02 -6.46
CA ASP A 637 -19.52 0.92 -7.63
C ASP A 637 -20.70 0.62 -8.56
N ILE A 638 -21.91 0.72 -8.01
CA ILE A 638 -23.16 0.30 -8.68
C ILE A 638 -23.36 0.96 -10.04
N PHE A 639 -22.83 2.17 -10.25
CA PHE A 639 -22.93 2.94 -11.49
C PHE A 639 -21.75 2.75 -12.45
N TRP A 640 -20.69 2.03 -12.01
CA TRP A 640 -19.46 1.79 -12.77
C TRP A 640 -18.78 3.09 -13.21
N THR A 641 -18.62 4.01 -12.27
CA THR A 641 -18.13 5.39 -12.50
C THR A 641 -16.72 5.62 -11.91
N ASN A 642 -16.23 4.70 -11.09
CA ASN A 642 -14.90 4.80 -10.49
C ASN A 642 -13.81 4.30 -11.48
N LEU A 643 -13.76 4.94 -12.66
CA LEU A 643 -12.86 4.59 -13.76
C LEU A 643 -11.82 5.70 -13.97
N PRO A 644 -10.52 5.41 -13.83
CA PRO A 644 -9.49 6.43 -13.96
C PRO A 644 -9.25 6.85 -15.40
N LYS A 645 -9.14 8.17 -15.58
CA LYS A 645 -8.70 8.84 -16.80
C LYS A 645 -7.62 9.84 -16.47
N ALA A 646 -6.63 10.01 -17.34
CA ALA A 646 -5.61 11.02 -17.14
C ALA A 646 -5.03 11.54 -18.45
N VAL A 647 -4.37 12.69 -18.32
CA VAL A 647 -3.56 13.30 -19.36
C VAL A 647 -2.15 13.55 -18.81
N ILE A 648 -1.14 13.12 -19.56
CA ILE A 648 0.27 13.42 -19.32
C ILE A 648 0.72 14.41 -20.38
N THR A 649 1.40 15.48 -19.98
CA THR A 649 1.82 16.55 -20.92
C THR A 649 3.27 16.92 -20.70
N TYR A 650 4.08 16.74 -21.76
CA TYR A 650 5.42 17.29 -21.91
C TYR A 650 5.52 18.16 -23.16
N ASN A 651 6.59 18.91 -23.33
CA ASN A 651 6.80 19.72 -24.53
C ASN A 651 6.85 18.89 -25.83
N ASN A 652 7.38 17.65 -25.72
CA ASN A 652 7.58 16.74 -26.85
C ASN A 652 6.64 15.53 -26.86
N TYR A 653 5.66 15.46 -25.90
CA TYR A 653 4.80 14.29 -25.76
C TYR A 653 3.50 14.62 -25.02
N ILE A 654 2.37 14.16 -25.56
CA ILE A 654 1.06 14.21 -24.90
C ILE A 654 0.45 12.81 -24.97
N GLU A 655 0.04 12.28 -23.80
CA GLU A 655 -0.67 11.02 -23.69
C GLU A 655 -1.99 11.23 -22.98
N LYS A 656 -3.06 10.72 -23.54
CA LYS A 656 -4.37 10.60 -22.89
C LYS A 656 -4.70 9.14 -22.72
N TRP A 657 -5.12 8.75 -21.53
CA TRP A 657 -5.51 7.38 -21.29
C TRP A 657 -6.79 7.24 -20.47
N HIS A 658 -7.49 6.14 -20.71
CA HIS A 658 -8.68 5.75 -19.99
C HIS A 658 -8.61 4.25 -19.67
N ALA A 659 -8.69 3.89 -18.37
CA ALA A 659 -8.67 2.50 -17.93
C ALA A 659 -10.05 2.06 -17.46
N TYR A 660 -10.62 1.10 -18.16
CA TYR A 660 -11.85 0.41 -17.75
C TYR A 660 -11.45 -0.77 -16.86
N ARG A 661 -11.82 -0.70 -15.59
CA ARG A 661 -11.53 -1.73 -14.58
C ARG A 661 -12.82 -2.33 -14.07
N GLU A 662 -12.70 -3.52 -13.48
CA GLU A 662 -13.83 -4.22 -12.89
C GLU A 662 -14.11 -3.72 -11.47
N THR A 663 -14.67 -2.50 -11.36
CA THR A 663 -15.00 -1.85 -10.07
C THR A 663 -16.39 -2.23 -9.57
N ARG A 664 -17.29 -2.61 -10.48
CA ARG A 664 -18.66 -3.07 -10.17
C ARG A 664 -18.66 -4.59 -9.94
N VAL A 665 -18.69 -5.00 -8.68
CA VAL A 665 -18.67 -6.41 -8.27
C VAL A 665 -19.76 -6.67 -7.24
N ALA A 666 -20.58 -7.69 -7.48
CA ALA A 666 -21.53 -8.22 -6.51
C ALA A 666 -20.88 -9.33 -5.70
N ASN A 667 -20.88 -9.23 -4.36
CA ASN A 667 -20.25 -10.19 -3.47
C ASN A 667 -21.25 -10.78 -2.50
N LEU A 668 -21.19 -12.09 -2.30
CA LEU A 668 -21.89 -12.83 -1.25
C LEU A 668 -20.85 -13.46 -0.31
N THR A 669 -20.91 -13.13 0.98
CA THR A 669 -19.94 -13.63 1.97
C THR A 669 -20.66 -14.25 3.16
N PHE A 670 -20.24 -15.44 3.53
CA PHE A 670 -20.61 -16.13 4.75
C PHE A 670 -19.45 -16.14 5.73
N ASN A 671 -19.74 -15.78 6.99
CA ASN A 671 -18.76 -15.84 8.08
C ASN A 671 -19.38 -16.61 9.25
N TYR A 672 -18.62 -17.57 9.80
CA TYR A 672 -19.03 -18.36 10.95
C TYR A 672 -17.97 -18.33 12.05
N ARG A 673 -18.40 -18.10 13.30
CA ARG A 673 -17.54 -18.08 14.49
C ARG A 673 -17.82 -19.32 15.33
N PHE A 674 -16.75 -20.06 15.65
CA PHE A 674 -16.83 -21.25 16.48
C PHE A 674 -15.98 -21.10 17.74
N GLY A 675 -16.26 -21.95 18.74
CA GLY A 675 -15.58 -21.92 20.04
C GLY A 675 -16.20 -20.92 21.02
N SER A 676 -15.48 -20.60 22.07
CA SER A 676 -15.95 -19.70 23.12
C SER A 676 -15.69 -18.24 22.74
N ASN A 677 -16.75 -17.41 22.72
CA ASN A 677 -16.62 -15.94 22.54
C ASN A 677 -15.88 -15.26 23.71
N LYS A 678 -15.45 -16.04 24.69
CA LYS A 678 -14.82 -15.60 25.94
C LYS A 678 -13.30 -15.69 25.89
N ILE A 679 -12.68 -15.99 24.73
CA ILE A 679 -11.25 -16.26 24.56
C ILE A 679 -10.55 -15.13 23.80
N PRO A 680 -9.32 -14.78 24.22
CA PRO A 680 -8.61 -13.60 23.74
C PRO A 680 -7.98 -13.72 22.37
N ALA A 681 -7.76 -12.56 21.72
CA ALA A 681 -6.90 -12.42 20.56
C ALA A 681 -5.40 -12.58 20.91
N ALA A 682 -4.61 -12.94 19.90
CA ALA A 682 -3.16 -13.07 20.00
C ALA A 682 -2.47 -11.74 20.39
N ARG A 683 -1.30 -11.85 21.00
CA ARG A 683 -0.48 -10.75 21.48
C ARG A 683 -0.04 -9.76 20.40
N ARG A 684 0.22 -8.51 20.81
CA ARG A 684 0.99 -7.51 20.07
C ARG A 684 2.41 -7.98 19.78
N ARG A 685 2.83 -7.92 18.54
CA ARG A 685 4.20 -8.19 18.10
C ARG A 685 4.61 -7.12 17.10
N THR A 686 5.80 -6.56 17.21
CA THR A 686 6.43 -5.74 16.19
C THR A 686 7.42 -6.59 15.39
N THR A 687 7.50 -6.44 14.09
CA THR A 687 8.60 -6.99 13.30
C THR A 687 9.63 -5.91 13.09
N ALA A 688 10.90 -6.29 12.96
CA ALA A 688 11.98 -5.35 12.76
C ALA A 688 12.14 -4.97 11.27
N SER A 689 11.63 -5.81 10.37
CA SER A 689 11.83 -5.74 8.90
C SER A 689 10.71 -5.05 8.13
N GLU A 690 10.10 -4.03 8.71
CA GLU A 690 8.93 -3.34 8.12
C GLU A 690 9.21 -2.68 6.80
N GLU A 691 10.20 -1.81 6.80
CA GLU A 691 10.57 -1.01 5.65
C GLU A 691 11.03 -1.90 4.50
N GLU A 692 11.87 -2.89 4.80
CA GLU A 692 12.45 -3.80 3.82
C GLU A 692 11.36 -4.60 3.09
N ARG A 693 10.29 -4.95 3.81
CA ARG A 693 9.17 -5.70 3.25
C ARG A 693 8.25 -4.85 2.37
N GLN A 694 8.03 -3.59 2.72
CA GLN A 694 7.25 -2.68 1.88
C GLN A 694 7.94 -2.38 0.55
N ARG A 695 9.27 -2.33 0.55
CA ARG A 695 10.07 -2.06 -0.65
C ARG A 695 10.24 -3.27 -1.56
N ALA A 696 9.98 -4.48 -1.05
CA ALA A 696 10.05 -5.74 -1.80
C ALA A 696 8.80 -6.03 -2.66
N ASN A 697 7.68 -5.31 -2.46
CA ASN A 697 6.41 -5.54 -3.15
C ASN A 697 6.05 -4.45 -4.14
#